data_01fea6d8a105d02aa7c8e530cd570cc6
#
_entry.id   01fea6d8a105d02aa7c8e530cd570cc6
#
_cell.length_a   1.000
_cell.length_b   1.000
_cell.length_c   1.000
_cell.angle_alpha   90.00
_cell.angle_beta   90.00
_cell.angle_gamma   90.00
#
_symmetry.space_group_name_H-M   'P 1'
#
loop_
_entity.id
_entity.type
_entity.pdbx_description
1 polymer ?
#
loop_
_entity_poly.entity_id
_entity_poly.type
_entity_poly.pdbx_seq_one_letter_code
_entity_poly.pdbx_strand_id
1 'polypeptide(L)'
;MATTTTTIKAEAPSRLTPEHAIYDLRTAATPRISPNGKRIAFVLGETSRETDKPSSHIWIIDPDGANARQLTRTGTSHSSPAWSPDGQTLAFVSQRDGAKPNAICLLPMDGGEARELVRHRAMPGSLAWSPDGSTLACTLPVDPENPREEERAKDAPPPVRVVRRIDYKQDNRGFLNDTRMQVMLVSAENGEIRQLTREAVDHTEPQWSPDGRTIAAKVSNRNGMHSQLALVDVATGAVEVVGPEDGVLATWAWSRDGSFILFDGEDRNIAYTDYFRYDLASGERRRLTDDLPFSSESGFPTISSPAQPVWLDDRIALVHGIEHGASGLWTIDSESGDVAEVVQWEATHAGLSTDLSANLIVQAWSSLEGTGELAVFDRAAGETRIITSFNEAFFAETPPAKWEAFSIQRGGEMIEAWLFMPHDFDPTGSYPVVLDVHGGPHGNYGYSFNLGAQVMADAGMLVVASNPRGSGTYGRHFANLVRGDWGGEDWLDLLAVLDEVLERPYADADRTGIYGYSYGGYMTSWAIGQTDRFKAAVCGAPVFDMESFYGTSDIGHDFGEEQWGGTPQERMAWMIERSPATYAHKAKTPTLIVHGEADERCPIGQGEQMFVALKKTGVDVEFVRYPGGSHLMLRGGPVSHRIDYYTRVSDWLRKYLAVDR
;
A
#
# COMPACT_ATOMS: atom_id res chain seq x y z
N MET A 1 -23.13 57.07 22.00
CA MET A 1 -22.18 55.93 22.06
C MET A 1 -22.32 55.16 20.76
N ALA A 2 -21.32 55.26 19.90
CA ALA A 2 -21.32 54.54 18.62
C ALA A 2 -20.65 53.20 18.85
N THR A 3 -21.40 52.13 18.63
CA THR A 3 -20.90 50.74 18.69
C THR A 3 -20.12 50.45 17.40
N THR A 4 -18.80 50.41 17.52
CA THR A 4 -17.94 49.99 16.41
C THR A 4 -18.00 48.44 16.30
N THR A 5 -18.71 47.96 15.30
CA THR A 5 -18.71 46.52 14.94
C THR A 5 -17.40 46.24 14.22
N THR A 6 -16.47 45.60 14.91
CA THR A 6 -15.24 45.08 14.29
C THR A 6 -15.63 43.86 13.48
N THR A 7 -15.69 43.99 12.16
CA THR A 7 -15.82 42.85 11.24
C THR A 7 -14.49 42.11 11.29
N ILE A 8 -14.45 40.95 11.92
CA ILE A 8 -13.34 40.00 11.82
C ILE A 8 -13.37 39.53 10.36
N LYS A 9 -12.42 39.98 9.55
CA LYS A 9 -12.16 39.35 8.25
C LYS A 9 -11.76 37.90 8.56
N ALA A 10 -12.51 36.96 8.04
CA ALA A 10 -12.05 35.58 8.01
C ALA A 10 -10.68 35.57 7.31
N GLU A 11 -9.66 35.07 8.00
CA GLU A 11 -8.36 34.83 7.38
C GLU A 11 -8.58 33.87 6.22
N ALA A 12 -7.87 34.08 5.10
CA ALA A 12 -7.89 33.12 3.99
C ALA A 12 -7.38 31.77 4.53
N PRO A 13 -7.99 30.64 4.12
CA PRO A 13 -7.55 29.32 4.55
C PRO A 13 -6.06 29.13 4.26
N SER A 14 -5.38 28.41 5.14
CA SER A 14 -3.96 28.12 4.97
C SER A 14 -3.76 27.13 3.81
N ARG A 15 -2.61 27.21 3.16
CA ARG A 15 -2.29 26.31 2.03
C ARG A 15 -1.83 24.96 2.52
N LEU A 16 -2.18 23.91 1.77
CA LEU A 16 -1.69 22.56 1.98
C LEU A 16 -0.24 22.43 1.48
N THR A 17 0.73 22.71 2.34
CA THR A 17 2.13 22.46 2.02
C THR A 17 2.52 21.02 2.36
N PRO A 18 3.56 20.44 1.71
CA PRO A 18 4.09 19.13 2.08
C PRO A 18 4.46 19.03 3.57
N GLU A 19 4.98 20.10 4.13
CA GLU A 19 5.37 20.17 5.53
C GLU A 19 4.14 20.08 6.46
N HIS A 20 3.07 20.85 6.20
CA HIS A 20 1.83 20.76 6.96
C HIS A 20 1.24 19.34 6.88
N ALA A 21 1.11 18.78 5.67
CA ALA A 21 0.50 17.46 5.51
C ALA A 21 1.27 16.36 6.22
N ILE A 22 2.62 16.39 6.18
CA ILE A 22 3.44 15.32 6.74
C ILE A 22 3.57 15.40 8.26
N TYR A 23 3.57 16.62 8.84
CA TYR A 23 3.66 16.78 10.30
C TYR A 23 2.31 16.80 11.01
N ASP A 24 1.28 17.33 10.40
CA ASP A 24 0.05 17.67 11.13
C ASP A 24 -1.08 16.64 10.88
N LEU A 25 -1.03 15.88 9.77
CA LEU A 25 -1.96 14.77 9.55
C LEU A 25 -1.62 13.58 10.46
N ARG A 26 -2.67 13.09 11.13
CA ARG A 26 -2.64 11.87 11.92
C ARG A 26 -3.22 10.71 11.11
N THR A 27 -2.79 9.50 11.42
CA THR A 27 -3.28 8.31 10.71
C THR A 27 -3.75 7.25 11.69
N ALA A 28 -5.05 7.06 11.81
CA ALA A 28 -5.62 5.91 12.49
C ALA A 28 -5.57 4.70 11.55
N ALA A 29 -4.97 3.61 12.02
CA ALA A 29 -4.72 2.41 11.23
C ALA A 29 -4.90 1.13 12.05
N THR A 30 -4.96 0.00 11.34
CA THR A 30 -5.03 -1.35 11.94
C THR A 30 -6.07 -1.49 13.06
N PRO A 31 -7.35 -1.09 12.84
CA PRO A 31 -8.36 -1.25 13.86
C PRO A 31 -8.62 -2.71 14.17
N ARG A 32 -8.88 -3.01 15.45
CA ARG A 32 -9.26 -4.33 15.97
C ARG A 32 -10.39 -4.15 16.97
N ILE A 33 -11.58 -4.59 16.61
CA ILE A 33 -12.70 -4.61 17.53
C ILE A 33 -12.56 -5.78 18.50
N SER A 34 -12.92 -5.57 19.77
CA SER A 34 -12.91 -6.64 20.77
C SER A 34 -13.96 -7.73 20.44
N PRO A 35 -13.75 -8.99 20.86
CA PRO A 35 -14.68 -10.08 20.54
C PRO A 35 -16.14 -9.80 20.95
N ASN A 36 -16.35 -9.05 22.02
CA ASN A 36 -17.68 -8.68 22.52
C ASN A 36 -18.26 -7.40 21.85
N GLY A 37 -17.59 -6.83 20.85
CA GLY A 37 -18.04 -5.67 20.09
C GLY A 37 -18.02 -4.33 20.84
N LYS A 38 -17.45 -4.25 22.06
CA LYS A 38 -17.59 -3.07 22.92
C LYS A 38 -16.46 -2.05 22.79
N ARG A 39 -15.31 -2.44 22.27
CA ARG A 39 -14.11 -1.60 22.19
C ARG A 39 -13.35 -1.85 20.90
N ILE A 40 -12.73 -0.80 20.38
CA ILE A 40 -11.87 -0.86 19.20
C ILE A 40 -10.49 -0.40 19.64
N ALA A 41 -9.49 -1.29 19.53
CA ALA A 41 -8.08 -0.94 19.63
C ALA A 41 -7.55 -0.57 18.24
N PHE A 42 -6.73 0.46 18.14
CA PHE A 42 -6.14 0.90 16.87
C PHE A 42 -4.78 1.57 17.09
N VAL A 43 -4.03 1.73 16.02
CA VAL A 43 -2.77 2.48 16.00
C VAL A 43 -3.04 3.89 15.52
N LEU A 44 -2.64 4.89 16.29
CA LEU A 44 -2.60 6.29 15.84
C LEU A 44 -1.15 6.67 15.56
N GLY A 45 -0.85 6.99 14.30
CA GLY A 45 0.42 7.50 13.83
C GLY A 45 0.45 9.01 13.80
N GLU A 46 1.55 9.60 14.25
CA GLU A 46 1.80 11.04 14.28
C GLU A 46 3.27 11.30 13.91
N THR A 47 3.58 12.51 13.45
CA THR A 47 4.95 12.94 13.16
C THR A 47 5.30 14.13 14.06
N SER A 48 6.41 14.01 14.81
CA SER A 48 6.87 15.08 15.71
C SER A 48 7.71 16.10 14.96
N ARG A 49 7.32 17.37 14.99
CA ARG A 49 8.12 18.50 14.46
C ARG A 49 9.40 18.73 15.27
N GLU A 50 9.40 18.41 16.57
CA GLU A 50 10.56 18.62 17.46
C GLU A 50 11.68 17.62 17.16
N THR A 51 11.34 16.34 16.92
CA THR A 51 12.30 15.26 16.76
C THR A 51 12.53 14.86 15.31
N ASP A 52 11.72 15.36 14.36
CA ASP A 52 11.69 14.96 12.95
C ASP A 52 11.50 13.43 12.77
N LYS A 53 10.65 12.84 13.63
CA LYS A 53 10.44 11.39 13.64
C LYS A 53 8.96 11.04 13.72
N PRO A 54 8.54 9.97 13.03
CA PRO A 54 7.23 9.39 13.22
C PRO A 54 7.16 8.69 14.58
N SER A 55 5.96 8.69 15.16
CA SER A 55 5.60 7.89 16.33
C SER A 55 4.26 7.21 16.12
N SER A 56 4.04 6.09 16.80
CA SER A 56 2.77 5.38 16.74
C SER A 56 2.39 4.83 18.11
N HIS A 57 1.12 4.98 18.47
CA HIS A 57 0.60 4.58 19.77
C HIS A 57 -0.68 3.78 19.64
N ILE A 58 -0.88 2.82 20.56
CA ILE A 58 -2.15 2.11 20.67
C ILE A 58 -3.16 2.99 21.39
N TRP A 59 -4.30 3.16 20.78
CA TRP A 59 -5.48 3.83 21.28
C TRP A 59 -6.65 2.86 21.41
N ILE A 60 -7.64 3.26 22.16
CA ILE A 60 -8.90 2.55 22.30
C ILE A 60 -10.06 3.54 22.21
N ILE A 61 -11.17 3.09 21.62
CA ILE A 61 -12.39 3.87 21.43
C ILE A 61 -13.60 2.94 21.48
N ASP A 62 -14.75 3.43 21.85
CA ASP A 62 -16.01 2.67 21.73
C ASP A 62 -16.56 2.77 20.30
N PRO A 63 -17.38 1.79 19.82
CA PRO A 63 -17.88 1.79 18.45
C PRO A 63 -18.78 2.98 18.06
N ASP A 64 -19.29 3.70 19.04
CA ASP A 64 -20.06 4.94 18.84
C ASP A 64 -19.18 6.20 18.76
N GLY A 65 -17.84 6.05 18.89
CA GLY A 65 -16.88 7.16 18.91
C GLY A 65 -16.60 7.74 20.29
N ALA A 66 -17.27 7.28 21.33
CA ALA A 66 -17.05 7.75 22.69
C ALA A 66 -15.78 7.14 23.33
N ASN A 67 -15.35 7.74 24.44
CA ASN A 67 -14.28 7.25 25.30
C ASN A 67 -12.92 7.01 24.63
N ALA A 68 -12.61 7.75 23.56
CA ALA A 68 -11.32 7.66 22.88
C ALA A 68 -10.19 8.02 23.85
N ARG A 69 -9.19 7.14 24.00
CA ARG A 69 -8.03 7.37 24.86
C ARG A 69 -6.81 6.57 24.42
N GLN A 70 -5.65 7.15 24.67
CA GLN A 70 -4.36 6.52 24.42
C GLN A 70 -4.06 5.48 25.51
N LEU A 71 -3.67 4.27 25.08
CA LEU A 71 -3.26 3.19 25.98
C LEU A 71 -1.75 3.16 26.22
N THR A 72 -0.94 3.37 25.18
CA THR A 72 0.53 3.34 25.29
C THR A 72 1.09 4.76 25.28
N ARG A 73 1.88 5.13 26.28
CA ARG A 73 2.39 6.50 26.46
C ARG A 73 3.91 6.60 26.49
N THR A 74 4.61 5.48 26.65
CA THR A 74 6.07 5.42 26.72
C THR A 74 6.62 4.75 25.48
N GLY A 75 7.72 5.27 24.93
CA GLY A 75 8.32 4.76 23.69
C GLY A 75 7.81 5.47 22.45
N THR A 76 8.31 5.06 21.30
CA THR A 76 8.11 5.77 20.02
C THR A 76 7.30 4.99 19.00
N SER A 77 7.23 3.66 19.12
CA SER A 77 6.52 2.83 18.14
C SER A 77 5.78 1.69 18.81
N HIS A 78 4.48 1.62 18.56
CA HIS A 78 3.60 0.54 18.99
C HIS A 78 2.72 0.13 17.82
N SER A 79 2.56 -1.18 17.60
CA SER A 79 1.86 -1.72 16.43
C SER A 79 1.20 -3.07 16.72
N SER A 80 0.48 -3.58 15.73
CA SER A 80 -0.09 -4.94 15.71
C SER A 80 -0.95 -5.29 16.93
N PRO A 81 -1.95 -4.45 17.30
CA PRO A 81 -2.86 -4.80 18.40
C PRO A 81 -3.65 -6.07 18.07
N ALA A 82 -3.72 -7.00 19.03
CA ALA A 82 -4.44 -8.26 18.90
C ALA A 82 -5.16 -8.61 20.21
N TRP A 83 -6.49 -8.73 20.17
CA TRP A 83 -7.29 -9.13 21.31
C TRP A 83 -7.13 -10.61 21.61
N SER A 84 -7.03 -10.97 22.90
CA SER A 84 -7.19 -12.35 23.33
C SER A 84 -8.62 -12.84 23.02
N PRO A 85 -8.85 -14.15 22.84
CA PRO A 85 -10.18 -14.68 22.50
C PRO A 85 -11.27 -14.33 23.51
N ASP A 86 -10.92 -14.17 24.78
CA ASP A 86 -11.83 -13.74 25.85
C ASP A 86 -12.03 -12.22 25.95
N GLY A 87 -11.26 -11.43 25.15
CA GLY A 87 -11.31 -9.98 25.14
C GLY A 87 -10.76 -9.31 26.42
N GLN A 88 -10.07 -10.05 27.30
CA GLN A 88 -9.55 -9.51 28.56
C GLN A 88 -8.11 -8.98 28.44
N THR A 89 -7.38 -9.36 27.39
CA THR A 89 -5.99 -8.97 27.19
C THR A 89 -5.78 -8.45 25.77
N LEU A 90 -5.01 -7.37 25.65
CA LEU A 90 -4.54 -6.85 24.36
C LEU A 90 -3.05 -7.14 24.23
N ALA A 91 -2.66 -7.94 23.22
CA ALA A 91 -1.27 -8.10 22.81
C ALA A 91 -0.90 -7.00 21.80
N PHE A 92 0.33 -6.54 21.83
CA PHE A 92 0.86 -5.59 20.84
C PHE A 92 2.38 -5.63 20.78
N VAL A 93 2.95 -5.13 19.69
CA VAL A 93 4.41 -4.94 19.54
C VAL A 93 4.79 -3.55 19.99
N SER A 94 5.90 -3.42 20.73
CA SER A 94 6.36 -2.18 21.33
C SER A 94 7.86 -1.97 21.17
N GLN A 95 8.24 -0.74 20.81
CA GLN A 95 9.60 -0.22 20.88
C GLN A 95 9.64 0.92 21.92
N ARG A 96 9.84 0.57 23.20
CA ARG A 96 9.62 1.51 24.31
C ARG A 96 10.63 2.65 24.39
N ASP A 97 11.89 2.43 24.09
CA ASP A 97 12.95 3.42 24.36
C ASP A 97 13.63 3.95 23.08
N GLY A 98 12.98 3.80 21.91
CA GLY A 98 13.58 4.17 20.62
C GLY A 98 14.83 3.34 20.27
N ALA A 99 15.22 2.44 21.16
CA ALA A 99 16.33 1.51 21.05
C ALA A 99 15.81 0.08 20.87
N LYS A 100 16.55 -0.72 20.14
CA LYS A 100 16.33 -2.17 20.11
C LYS A 100 16.73 -2.77 21.47
N PRO A 101 16.07 -3.85 21.93
CA PRO A 101 15.17 -4.73 21.19
C PRO A 101 13.68 -4.30 21.24
N ASN A 102 12.90 -4.79 20.26
CA ASN A 102 11.45 -4.70 20.25
C ASN A 102 10.85 -5.74 21.22
N ALA A 103 9.63 -5.49 21.71
CA ALA A 103 8.97 -6.39 22.63
C ALA A 103 7.54 -6.73 22.20
N ILE A 104 7.10 -7.96 22.45
CA ILE A 104 5.67 -8.28 22.52
C ILE A 104 5.23 -7.97 23.95
N CYS A 105 4.17 -7.18 24.08
CA CYS A 105 3.60 -6.75 25.35
C CYS A 105 2.14 -7.26 25.48
N LEU A 106 1.73 -7.58 26.70
CA LEU A 106 0.38 -7.92 27.06
C LEU A 106 -0.18 -6.86 28.02
N LEU A 107 -1.34 -6.30 27.69
CA LEU A 107 -2.04 -5.32 28.51
C LEU A 107 -3.37 -5.88 28.97
N PRO A 108 -3.57 -6.10 30.29
CA PRO A 108 -4.88 -6.43 30.86
C PRO A 108 -5.86 -5.28 30.67
N MET A 109 -7.07 -5.57 30.22
CA MET A 109 -8.07 -4.55 29.89
C MET A 109 -9.01 -4.16 31.04
N ASP A 110 -8.91 -4.86 32.15
CA ASP A 110 -9.58 -4.52 33.44
C ASP A 110 -8.76 -3.56 34.32
N GLY A 111 -7.53 -3.25 33.93
CA GLY A 111 -6.61 -2.33 34.58
C GLY A 111 -5.22 -2.94 34.80
N GLY A 112 -4.27 -2.08 35.16
CA GLY A 112 -2.87 -2.48 35.37
C GLY A 112 -1.93 -1.93 34.28
N GLU A 113 -0.68 -2.35 34.34
CA GLU A 113 0.38 -1.95 33.38
C GLU A 113 0.60 -3.06 32.33
N ALA A 114 1.06 -2.66 31.15
CA ALA A 114 1.47 -3.59 30.12
C ALA A 114 2.68 -4.41 30.58
N ARG A 115 2.56 -5.72 30.61
CA ARG A 115 3.64 -6.67 30.88
C ARG A 115 4.38 -6.96 29.57
N GLU A 116 5.68 -6.82 29.62
CA GLU A 116 6.55 -7.28 28.55
C GLU A 116 6.65 -8.81 28.60
N LEU A 117 6.27 -9.46 27.51
CA LEU A 117 6.26 -10.91 27.41
C LEU A 117 7.61 -11.44 26.93
N VAL A 118 8.13 -10.88 25.85
CA VAL A 118 9.37 -11.29 25.20
C VAL A 118 10.01 -10.13 24.46
N ARG A 119 11.35 -10.09 24.44
CA ARG A 119 12.13 -9.13 23.64
C ARG A 119 12.83 -9.82 22.48
N HIS A 120 12.85 -9.12 21.34
CA HIS A 120 13.59 -9.58 20.18
C HIS A 120 14.20 -8.40 19.41
N ARG A 121 15.41 -8.59 18.83
CA ARG A 121 16.09 -7.50 18.09
C ARG A 121 15.34 -7.07 16.83
N ALA A 122 14.71 -8.02 16.13
CA ALA A 122 13.81 -7.72 15.02
C ALA A 122 12.40 -7.40 15.54
N MET A 123 11.66 -6.62 14.77
CA MET A 123 10.25 -6.35 15.08
C MET A 123 9.42 -7.60 14.73
N PRO A 124 8.70 -8.18 15.70
CA PRO A 124 7.76 -9.25 15.40
C PRO A 124 6.67 -8.77 14.43
N GLY A 125 6.39 -9.57 13.40
CA GLY A 125 5.25 -9.35 12.52
C GLY A 125 4.02 -10.07 13.03
N SER A 126 2.84 -9.69 12.56
CA SER A 126 1.52 -10.31 12.73
C SER A 126 1.32 -11.14 13.99
N LEU A 127 0.59 -10.61 14.96
CA LEU A 127 0.26 -11.35 16.20
C LEU A 127 -1.09 -12.07 16.05
N ALA A 128 -1.12 -13.38 16.30
CA ALA A 128 -2.33 -14.19 16.30
C ALA A 128 -2.43 -15.05 17.56
N TRP A 129 -3.49 -14.88 18.33
CA TRP A 129 -3.76 -15.69 19.51
C TRP A 129 -4.27 -17.08 19.14
N SER A 130 -3.79 -18.10 19.86
CA SER A 130 -4.42 -19.43 19.82
C SER A 130 -5.87 -19.36 20.34
N PRO A 131 -6.78 -20.25 19.88
CA PRO A 131 -8.17 -20.23 20.30
C PRO A 131 -8.38 -20.35 21.82
N ASP A 132 -7.48 -21.02 22.52
CA ASP A 132 -7.48 -21.17 23.98
C ASP A 132 -6.83 -20.00 24.75
N GLY A 133 -6.24 -19.01 24.02
CA GLY A 133 -5.56 -17.86 24.61
C GLY A 133 -4.23 -18.16 25.30
N SER A 134 -3.67 -19.35 25.17
CA SER A 134 -2.43 -19.74 25.83
C SER A 134 -1.15 -19.37 25.08
N THR A 135 -1.26 -19.15 23.77
CA THR A 135 -0.10 -18.99 22.87
C THR A 135 -0.36 -17.89 21.84
N LEU A 136 0.68 -17.13 21.52
CA LEU A 136 0.71 -16.18 20.39
C LEU A 136 1.56 -16.77 19.27
N ALA A 137 1.02 -16.81 18.05
CA ALA A 137 1.83 -16.97 16.84
C ALA A 137 2.29 -15.60 16.36
N CYS A 138 3.55 -15.51 15.95
CA CYS A 138 4.12 -14.32 15.30
C CYS A 138 5.18 -14.73 14.29
N THR A 139 5.71 -13.77 13.53
CA THR A 139 6.80 -14.02 12.60
C THR A 139 8.06 -13.28 13.00
N LEU A 140 9.20 -13.96 12.88
CA LEU A 140 10.52 -13.38 13.10
C LEU A 140 11.47 -13.79 11.98
N PRO A 141 12.44 -12.93 11.60
CA PRO A 141 13.49 -13.30 10.67
C PRO A 141 14.47 -14.27 11.34
N VAL A 142 14.81 -15.35 10.66
CA VAL A 142 15.82 -16.32 11.07
C VAL A 142 16.93 -16.35 10.03
N ASP A 143 18.15 -16.10 10.49
CA ASP A 143 19.37 -16.23 9.70
C ASP A 143 20.00 -17.60 10.00
N PRO A 144 20.05 -18.54 9.05
CA PRO A 144 20.61 -19.86 9.29
C PRO A 144 22.12 -19.84 9.52
N GLU A 145 22.82 -18.81 9.02
CA GLU A 145 24.27 -18.64 9.26
C GLU A 145 24.55 -17.97 10.61
N ASN A 146 23.56 -17.30 11.21
CA ASN A 146 23.69 -16.68 12.54
C ASN A 146 22.45 -16.98 13.42
N PRO A 147 22.14 -18.25 13.71
CA PRO A 147 20.94 -18.64 14.42
C PRO A 147 20.87 -18.15 15.87
N ARG A 148 22.01 -17.75 16.45
CA ARG A 148 22.10 -17.15 17.80
C ARG A 148 21.99 -15.65 17.80
N GLU A 149 21.84 -15.04 16.62
CA GLU A 149 21.77 -13.60 16.46
C GLU A 149 22.95 -12.84 17.10
N GLU A 150 24.14 -13.42 17.05
CA GLU A 150 25.35 -12.80 17.59
C GLU A 150 25.63 -11.47 16.85
N GLU A 151 25.82 -10.42 17.63
CA GLU A 151 26.17 -9.12 17.06
C GLU A 151 27.64 -9.17 16.59
N ARG A 152 27.87 -8.69 15.37
CA ARG A 152 29.22 -8.49 14.86
C ARG A 152 29.87 -7.34 15.62
N ALA A 153 31.21 -7.44 15.79
CA ALA A 153 31.97 -6.33 16.34
C ALA A 153 31.71 -5.04 15.54
N LYS A 154 31.53 -3.93 16.25
CA LYS A 154 31.12 -2.64 15.65
C LYS A 154 32.09 -2.16 14.55
N ASP A 155 33.36 -2.52 14.66
CA ASP A 155 34.43 -2.17 13.72
C ASP A 155 34.75 -3.28 12.70
N ALA A 156 34.01 -4.40 12.72
CA ALA A 156 34.24 -5.48 11.77
C ALA A 156 33.84 -5.02 10.35
N PRO A 157 34.65 -5.26 9.31
CA PRO A 157 34.31 -4.91 7.95
C PRO A 157 33.03 -5.66 7.53
N PRO A 158 32.20 -5.09 6.65
CA PRO A 158 31.02 -5.79 6.13
C PRO A 158 31.43 -7.17 5.56
N PRO A 159 30.61 -8.22 5.77
CA PRO A 159 30.91 -9.54 5.23
C PRO A 159 30.89 -9.53 3.71
N VAL A 160 31.72 -10.33 3.10
CA VAL A 160 31.61 -10.65 1.67
C VAL A 160 30.30 -11.40 1.46
N ARG A 161 29.53 -10.97 0.47
CA ARG A 161 28.25 -11.60 0.13
C ARG A 161 28.47 -12.62 -0.98
N VAL A 162 28.01 -13.86 -0.77
CA VAL A 162 28.04 -14.92 -1.79
C VAL A 162 26.60 -15.25 -2.15
N VAL A 163 26.20 -14.84 -3.34
CA VAL A 163 24.82 -15.01 -3.84
C VAL A 163 24.70 -16.34 -4.57
N ARG A 164 23.70 -17.15 -4.19
CA ARG A 164 23.41 -18.46 -4.79
C ARG A 164 21.95 -18.61 -5.20
N ARG A 165 21.11 -17.62 -4.89
CA ARG A 165 19.69 -17.60 -5.20
C ARG A 165 19.39 -16.38 -6.05
N ILE A 166 18.33 -16.46 -6.86
CA ILE A 166 17.89 -15.35 -7.69
C ILE A 166 17.27 -14.23 -6.83
N ASP A 167 16.53 -14.59 -5.79
CA ASP A 167 15.89 -13.69 -4.81
C ASP A 167 16.85 -13.31 -3.66
N TYR A 168 18.03 -12.81 -3.98
CA TYR A 168 19.08 -12.50 -3.00
C TYR A 168 18.94 -11.12 -2.36
N LYS A 169 18.13 -10.26 -2.91
CA LYS A 169 17.83 -8.92 -2.42
C LYS A 169 16.33 -8.63 -2.56
N GLN A 170 15.82 -7.72 -1.74
CA GLN A 170 14.42 -7.28 -1.81
C GLN A 170 14.35 -5.81 -1.42
N ASP A 171 13.53 -5.04 -2.13
CA ASP A 171 13.34 -3.64 -1.79
C ASP A 171 12.89 -3.46 -0.34
N ASN A 172 13.35 -2.41 0.31
CA ASN A 172 13.14 -2.11 1.73
C ASN A 172 13.75 -3.12 2.75
N ARG A 173 14.29 -4.25 2.28
CA ARG A 173 15.03 -5.24 3.10
C ARG A 173 16.52 -5.30 2.73
N GLY A 174 16.88 -4.88 1.53
CA GLY A 174 18.23 -4.97 0.98
C GLY A 174 18.63 -6.43 0.71
N PHE A 175 19.89 -6.77 0.98
CA PHE A 175 20.41 -8.13 0.78
C PHE A 175 19.90 -9.08 1.87
N LEU A 176 19.28 -10.18 1.47
CA LEU A 176 18.56 -11.10 2.37
C LEU A 176 19.46 -12.05 3.17
N ASN A 177 20.70 -12.34 2.71
CA ASN A 177 21.68 -13.21 3.41
C ASN A 177 21.10 -14.56 3.88
N ASP A 178 20.24 -15.19 3.08
CA ASP A 178 19.48 -16.40 3.42
C ASP A 178 18.52 -16.29 4.62
N THR A 179 18.38 -15.10 5.21
CA THR A 179 17.38 -14.81 6.26
C THR A 179 15.97 -14.99 5.72
N ARG A 180 15.17 -15.75 6.48
CA ARG A 180 13.76 -16.01 6.16
C ARG A 180 12.85 -15.66 7.32
N MET A 181 11.66 -15.14 7.01
CA MET A 181 10.61 -14.97 8.01
C MET A 181 10.07 -16.35 8.38
N GLN A 182 10.04 -16.64 9.68
CA GLN A 182 9.58 -17.93 10.20
C GLN A 182 8.48 -17.71 11.24
N VAL A 183 7.55 -18.64 11.31
CA VAL A 183 6.50 -18.65 12.34
C VAL A 183 7.10 -19.09 13.66
N MET A 184 6.87 -18.28 14.70
CA MET A 184 7.23 -18.54 16.08
C MET A 184 5.97 -18.68 16.93
N LEU A 185 6.01 -19.55 17.93
CA LEU A 185 5.01 -19.67 18.97
C LEU A 185 5.59 -19.12 20.26
N VAL A 186 4.84 -18.23 20.91
CA VAL A 186 5.23 -17.55 22.15
C VAL A 186 4.21 -17.87 23.23
N SER A 187 4.63 -18.51 24.32
CA SER A 187 3.76 -18.78 25.46
C SER A 187 3.27 -17.48 26.10
N ALA A 188 1.97 -17.29 26.22
CA ALA A 188 1.37 -16.11 26.83
C ALA A 188 1.64 -16.03 28.35
N GLU A 189 1.92 -17.16 29.00
CA GLU A 189 2.23 -17.23 30.42
C GLU A 189 3.63 -16.72 30.75
N ASN A 190 4.65 -17.29 30.08
CA ASN A 190 6.04 -17.12 30.48
C ASN A 190 6.96 -16.54 29.39
N GLY A 191 6.46 -16.32 28.15
CA GLY A 191 7.22 -15.77 27.03
C GLY A 191 8.21 -16.75 26.39
N GLU A 192 8.11 -18.04 26.66
CA GLU A 192 8.93 -19.05 25.98
C GLU A 192 8.65 -19.05 24.48
N ILE A 193 9.72 -18.99 23.67
CA ILE A 193 9.63 -18.97 22.20
C ILE A 193 9.97 -20.34 21.64
N ARG A 194 9.13 -20.85 20.76
CA ARG A 194 9.38 -22.04 19.96
C ARG A 194 9.28 -21.71 18.47
N GLN A 195 10.34 -21.92 17.71
CA GLN A 195 10.28 -21.82 16.26
C GLN A 195 9.46 -22.98 15.70
N LEU A 196 8.46 -22.66 14.88
CA LEU A 196 7.55 -23.65 14.29
C LEU A 196 8.00 -24.05 12.88
N THR A 197 8.24 -23.09 11.98
CA THR A 197 8.66 -23.34 10.58
C THR A 197 10.16 -23.18 10.41
N ARG A 198 10.76 -23.91 9.42
CA ARG A 198 12.22 -23.94 9.21
C ARG A 198 12.63 -24.01 7.74
N GLU A 199 11.70 -23.99 6.83
CA GLU A 199 11.93 -24.07 5.38
C GLU A 199 12.69 -22.83 4.88
N ALA A 200 13.42 -22.96 3.79
CA ALA A 200 14.20 -21.87 3.19
C ALA A 200 13.36 -20.87 2.39
N VAL A 201 12.14 -20.59 2.88
CA VAL A 201 11.16 -19.64 2.32
C VAL A 201 10.58 -18.77 3.43
N ASP A 202 10.00 -17.64 3.06
CA ASP A 202 9.33 -16.78 4.04
C ASP A 202 7.95 -17.36 4.38
N HIS A 203 7.66 -17.48 5.69
CA HIS A 203 6.33 -17.79 6.23
C HIS A 203 5.81 -16.56 6.96
N THR A 204 4.65 -16.05 6.56
CA THR A 204 4.08 -14.81 7.10
C THR A 204 2.59 -14.97 7.42
N GLU A 205 2.02 -14.01 8.14
CA GLU A 205 0.58 -13.89 8.40
C GLU A 205 -0.07 -15.16 9.02
N PRO A 206 0.47 -15.71 10.12
CA PRO A 206 -0.06 -16.94 10.70
C PRO A 206 -1.50 -16.77 11.21
N GLN A 207 -2.35 -17.75 10.92
CA GLN A 207 -3.72 -17.84 11.43
C GLN A 207 -3.97 -19.25 12.00
N TRP A 208 -4.47 -19.30 13.21
CA TRP A 208 -4.81 -20.56 13.88
C TRP A 208 -6.08 -21.18 13.29
N SER A 209 -6.07 -22.51 13.15
CA SER A 209 -7.30 -23.26 12.95
C SER A 209 -8.20 -23.15 14.20
N PRO A 210 -9.54 -23.29 14.07
CA PRO A 210 -10.45 -23.20 15.21
C PRO A 210 -10.17 -24.19 16.35
N ASP A 211 -9.60 -25.37 16.03
CA ASP A 211 -9.20 -26.38 17.00
C ASP A 211 -7.79 -26.21 17.61
N GLY A 212 -7.04 -25.20 17.12
CA GLY A 212 -5.69 -24.87 17.58
C GLY A 212 -4.59 -25.86 17.18
N ARG A 213 -4.86 -26.80 16.29
CA ARG A 213 -3.89 -27.84 15.89
C ARG A 213 -3.07 -27.51 14.67
N THR A 214 -3.56 -26.61 13.84
CA THR A 214 -2.92 -26.21 12.60
C THR A 214 -2.80 -24.67 12.53
N ILE A 215 -1.74 -24.19 11.92
CA ILE A 215 -1.59 -22.79 11.53
C ILE A 215 -1.58 -22.70 10.02
N ALA A 216 -2.49 -21.92 9.45
CA ALA A 216 -2.41 -21.47 8.08
C ALA A 216 -1.48 -20.26 8.00
N ALA A 217 -0.55 -20.26 7.04
CA ALA A 217 0.38 -19.16 6.83
C ALA A 217 0.63 -18.95 5.34
N LYS A 218 1.06 -17.77 4.97
CA LYS A 218 1.49 -17.45 3.60
C LYS A 218 2.95 -17.84 3.43
N VAL A 219 3.21 -18.74 2.50
CA VAL A 219 4.57 -19.00 2.01
C VAL A 219 4.84 -18.09 0.83
N SER A 220 5.95 -17.37 0.87
CA SER A 220 6.37 -16.49 -0.23
C SER A 220 7.76 -16.86 -0.72
N ASN A 221 7.92 -16.86 -2.04
CA ASN A 221 9.18 -17.04 -2.74
C ASN A 221 9.38 -15.93 -3.77
N ARG A 222 10.51 -15.93 -4.48
CA ARG A 222 10.81 -14.97 -5.55
C ARG A 222 10.45 -13.53 -5.18
N ASN A 223 10.87 -13.11 -3.97
CA ASN A 223 10.61 -11.77 -3.42
C ASN A 223 9.14 -11.39 -3.28
N GLY A 224 8.27 -12.37 -3.06
CA GLY A 224 6.84 -12.17 -2.88
C GLY A 224 6.04 -12.13 -4.19
N MET A 225 6.69 -12.35 -5.33
CA MET A 225 5.99 -12.45 -6.62
C MET A 225 5.12 -13.70 -6.69
N HIS A 226 5.52 -14.76 -5.98
CA HIS A 226 4.75 -15.99 -5.86
C HIS A 226 4.47 -16.31 -4.40
N SER A 227 3.28 -16.80 -4.12
CA SER A 227 2.87 -17.18 -2.78
C SER A 227 1.82 -18.27 -2.79
N GLN A 228 1.85 -19.10 -1.74
CA GLN A 228 0.98 -20.25 -1.55
C GLN A 228 0.50 -20.29 -0.12
N LEU A 229 -0.57 -21.03 0.15
CA LEU A 229 -1.03 -21.32 1.48
C LEU A 229 -0.21 -22.48 2.07
N ALA A 230 0.33 -22.31 3.27
CA ALA A 230 0.97 -23.37 4.04
C ALA A 230 0.08 -23.76 5.21
N LEU A 231 -0.10 -25.05 5.43
CA LEU A 231 -0.74 -25.64 6.60
C LEU A 231 0.35 -26.26 7.47
N VAL A 232 0.52 -25.74 8.67
CA VAL A 232 1.61 -26.11 9.59
C VAL A 232 1.02 -26.81 10.80
N ASP A 233 1.36 -28.09 11.00
CA ASP A 233 0.99 -28.83 12.20
C ASP A 233 1.69 -28.24 13.44
N VAL A 234 0.92 -27.82 14.42
CA VAL A 234 1.43 -27.09 15.59
C VAL A 234 2.30 -27.98 16.49
N ALA A 235 2.03 -29.27 16.55
CA ALA A 235 2.78 -30.19 17.41
C ALA A 235 4.13 -30.57 16.82
N THR A 236 4.19 -30.84 15.52
CA THR A 236 5.36 -31.39 14.82
C THR A 236 6.14 -30.33 14.02
N GLY A 237 5.49 -29.25 13.59
CA GLY A 237 6.03 -28.27 12.65
C GLY A 237 6.05 -28.78 11.20
N ALA A 238 5.37 -29.89 10.88
CA ALA A 238 5.24 -30.37 9.52
C ALA A 238 4.45 -29.37 8.66
N VAL A 239 4.95 -29.08 7.46
CA VAL A 239 4.38 -28.09 6.54
C VAL A 239 3.80 -28.80 5.32
N GLU A 240 2.55 -28.55 5.03
CA GLU A 240 1.89 -28.91 3.77
C GLU A 240 1.62 -27.61 3.00
N VAL A 241 2.02 -27.55 1.73
CA VAL A 241 1.82 -26.36 0.87
C VAL A 241 0.67 -26.64 -0.09
N VAL A 242 -0.27 -25.71 -0.15
CA VAL A 242 -1.47 -25.78 -1.00
C VAL A 242 -1.37 -24.78 -2.14
N GLY A 243 -1.65 -25.26 -3.35
CA GLY A 243 -1.64 -24.46 -4.58
C GLY A 243 -0.34 -24.63 -5.39
N PRO A 244 -0.32 -24.11 -6.61
CA PRO A 244 0.84 -24.24 -7.52
C PRO A 244 1.99 -23.34 -7.06
N GLU A 245 3.22 -23.73 -7.42
CA GLU A 245 4.45 -22.99 -7.06
C GLU A 245 4.47 -21.57 -7.66
N ASP A 246 3.89 -21.40 -8.86
CA ASP A 246 3.79 -20.11 -9.54
C ASP A 246 2.50 -19.33 -9.18
N GLY A 247 1.79 -19.79 -8.14
CA GLY A 247 0.55 -19.17 -7.69
C GLY A 247 0.74 -17.87 -6.90
N VAL A 248 -0.38 -17.18 -6.70
CA VAL A 248 -0.48 -16.00 -5.84
C VAL A 248 -1.57 -16.22 -4.81
N LEU A 249 -1.29 -15.86 -3.56
CA LEU A 249 -2.23 -15.87 -2.44
C LEU A 249 -2.36 -14.45 -1.89
N ALA A 250 -3.57 -13.90 -1.85
CA ALA A 250 -3.85 -12.60 -1.25
C ALA A 250 -4.33 -12.76 0.20
N THR A 251 -5.52 -13.31 0.41
CA THR A 251 -6.18 -13.43 1.72
C THR A 251 -6.76 -14.83 1.93
N TRP A 252 -7.03 -15.20 3.19
CA TRP A 252 -7.68 -16.49 3.49
C TRP A 252 -8.38 -16.46 4.85
N ALA A 253 -9.33 -17.38 5.05
CA ALA A 253 -9.97 -17.62 6.33
C ALA A 253 -10.34 -19.10 6.51
N TRP A 254 -10.11 -19.62 7.70
CA TRP A 254 -10.64 -20.92 8.13
C TRP A 254 -12.16 -20.88 8.20
N SER A 255 -12.84 -21.94 7.74
CA SER A 255 -14.26 -22.16 8.08
C SER A 255 -14.44 -22.25 9.60
N ARG A 256 -15.63 -21.93 10.10
CA ARG A 256 -15.91 -21.94 11.55
C ARG A 256 -15.65 -23.29 12.22
N ASP A 257 -15.90 -24.36 11.50
CA ASP A 257 -15.68 -25.75 11.97
C ASP A 257 -14.27 -26.27 11.66
N GLY A 258 -13.46 -25.50 10.93
CA GLY A 258 -12.11 -25.89 10.53
C GLY A 258 -12.04 -26.94 9.42
N SER A 259 -13.14 -27.27 8.75
CA SER A 259 -13.17 -28.31 7.72
C SER A 259 -12.60 -27.88 6.38
N PHE A 260 -12.59 -26.58 6.07
CA PHE A 260 -12.04 -26.02 4.84
C PHE A 260 -11.46 -24.61 5.05
N ILE A 261 -10.75 -24.12 4.05
CA ILE A 261 -10.24 -22.76 3.97
C ILE A 261 -10.80 -22.10 2.71
N LEU A 262 -11.36 -20.91 2.87
CA LEU A 262 -11.66 -19.99 1.79
C LEU A 262 -10.43 -19.11 1.58
N PHE A 263 -9.94 -18.99 0.36
CA PHE A 263 -8.81 -18.11 0.07
C PHE A 263 -8.95 -17.41 -1.28
N ASP A 264 -8.39 -16.22 -1.35
CA ASP A 264 -8.26 -15.39 -2.54
C ASP A 264 -6.87 -15.60 -3.13
N GLY A 265 -6.81 -15.98 -4.41
CA GLY A 265 -5.56 -16.29 -5.07
C GLY A 265 -5.71 -16.54 -6.57
N GLU A 266 -4.60 -16.92 -7.22
CA GLU A 266 -4.59 -17.28 -8.62
C GLU A 266 -3.45 -18.27 -8.93
N ASP A 267 -3.62 -19.09 -9.96
CA ASP A 267 -2.66 -20.13 -10.32
C ASP A 267 -1.45 -19.61 -11.11
N ARG A 268 -1.62 -18.56 -11.92
CA ARG A 268 -0.55 -18.02 -12.77
C ARG A 268 -0.66 -16.52 -13.06
N ASN A 269 -1.64 -15.84 -12.54
CA ASN A 269 -1.89 -14.43 -12.85
C ASN A 269 -1.66 -13.55 -11.63
N ILE A 270 -0.59 -12.76 -11.62
CA ILE A 270 -0.28 -11.82 -10.55
C ILE A 270 -1.10 -10.53 -10.60
N ALA A 271 -1.84 -10.29 -11.68
CA ALA A 271 -2.59 -9.05 -11.84
C ALA A 271 -4.00 -9.10 -11.24
N TYR A 272 -4.56 -10.30 -11.05
CA TYR A 272 -5.94 -10.45 -10.61
C TYR A 272 -6.18 -11.81 -9.95
N THR A 273 -6.96 -11.84 -8.87
CA THR A 273 -7.22 -13.02 -8.07
C THR A 273 -8.70 -13.38 -8.04
N ASP A 274 -9.00 -14.64 -7.71
CA ASP A 274 -10.33 -15.19 -7.51
C ASP A 274 -10.40 -15.98 -6.20
N TYR A 275 -11.60 -16.29 -5.72
CA TYR A 275 -11.76 -17.09 -4.51
C TYR A 275 -11.76 -18.59 -4.82
N PHE A 276 -11.08 -19.32 -3.95
CA PHE A 276 -10.98 -20.78 -3.93
C PHE A 276 -11.41 -21.33 -2.58
N ARG A 277 -11.91 -22.55 -2.60
CA ARG A 277 -12.13 -23.36 -1.41
C ARG A 277 -11.16 -24.55 -1.42
N TYR A 278 -10.53 -24.79 -0.28
CA TYR A 278 -9.68 -25.97 -0.04
C TYR A 278 -10.26 -26.81 1.08
N ASP A 279 -10.73 -28.02 0.79
CA ASP A 279 -11.31 -28.97 1.74
C ASP A 279 -10.21 -29.83 2.37
N LEU A 280 -10.02 -29.73 3.68
CA LEU A 280 -8.91 -30.39 4.38
C LEU A 280 -8.99 -31.93 4.35
N ALA A 281 -10.20 -32.50 4.41
CA ALA A 281 -10.37 -33.94 4.46
C ALA A 281 -10.07 -34.64 3.13
N SER A 282 -10.38 -34.01 2.02
CA SER A 282 -10.13 -34.55 0.66
C SER A 282 -8.85 -34.03 0.02
N GLY A 283 -8.32 -32.88 0.46
CA GLY A 283 -7.26 -32.15 -0.22
C GLY A 283 -7.72 -31.51 -1.54
N GLU A 284 -9.03 -31.44 -1.77
CA GLU A 284 -9.59 -30.86 -3.00
C GLU A 284 -9.54 -29.33 -2.94
N ARG A 285 -8.99 -28.71 -4.00
CA ARG A 285 -9.01 -27.29 -4.23
C ARG A 285 -9.94 -26.96 -5.38
N ARG A 286 -10.97 -26.18 -5.12
CA ARG A 286 -12.00 -25.80 -6.09
C ARG A 286 -12.04 -24.28 -6.25
N ARG A 287 -11.98 -23.79 -7.49
CA ARG A 287 -12.23 -22.38 -7.82
C ARG A 287 -13.73 -22.12 -7.61
N LEU A 288 -14.06 -21.05 -6.90
CA LEU A 288 -15.44 -20.64 -6.61
C LEU A 288 -15.90 -19.51 -7.54
N THR A 289 -15.02 -18.57 -7.83
CA THR A 289 -15.35 -17.38 -8.65
C THR A 289 -14.49 -17.37 -9.91
N ASP A 290 -14.91 -16.61 -10.91
CA ASP A 290 -14.17 -16.37 -12.13
C ASP A 290 -14.44 -14.95 -12.62
N ASP A 291 -13.37 -14.13 -12.67
CA ASP A 291 -13.41 -12.71 -13.06
C ASP A 291 -14.30 -11.85 -12.12
N LEU A 292 -13.87 -11.74 -10.86
CA LEU A 292 -14.53 -10.88 -9.88
C LEU A 292 -14.61 -9.42 -10.35
N PRO A 293 -15.69 -8.67 -10.03
CA PRO A 293 -15.78 -7.26 -10.37
C PRO A 293 -14.83 -6.39 -9.53
N PHE A 294 -14.33 -6.88 -8.40
CA PHE A 294 -13.47 -6.18 -7.46
C PHE A 294 -12.12 -6.89 -7.27
N SER A 295 -11.12 -6.16 -6.79
CA SER A 295 -9.84 -6.69 -6.33
C SER A 295 -9.76 -6.64 -4.80
N SER A 296 -9.23 -7.67 -4.17
CA SER A 296 -8.98 -7.68 -2.73
C SER A 296 -7.80 -6.81 -2.31
N GLU A 297 -7.00 -6.34 -3.25
CA GLU A 297 -5.87 -5.46 -2.97
C GLU A 297 -6.35 -4.11 -2.40
N SER A 298 -5.63 -3.60 -1.42
CA SER A 298 -5.86 -2.25 -0.92
C SER A 298 -5.23 -1.24 -1.89
N GLY A 299 -6.04 -0.33 -2.44
CA GLY A 299 -5.61 0.72 -3.36
C GLY A 299 -4.48 1.61 -2.82
N PHE A 300 -4.00 2.51 -3.65
CA PHE A 300 -2.96 3.48 -3.27
C PHE A 300 -3.60 4.79 -2.75
N PRO A 301 -3.07 5.40 -1.67
CA PRO A 301 -2.02 4.88 -0.81
C PRO A 301 -2.53 3.78 0.13
N THR A 302 -1.78 2.69 0.24
CA THR A 302 -2.13 1.57 1.13
C THR A 302 -1.99 1.97 2.60
N ILE A 303 -3.08 1.95 3.36
CA ILE A 303 -3.10 2.28 4.80
C ILE A 303 -3.02 1.03 5.69
N SER A 304 -3.35 -0.14 5.17
CA SER A 304 -3.21 -1.41 5.89
C SER A 304 -3.10 -2.58 4.91
N SER A 305 -2.76 -3.77 5.42
CA SER A 305 -2.77 -5.02 4.64
C SER A 305 -4.18 -5.36 4.15
N PRO A 306 -4.34 -6.14 3.06
CA PRO A 306 -5.62 -6.65 2.62
C PRO A 306 -6.41 -7.31 3.77
N ALA A 307 -7.70 -7.12 3.75
CA ALA A 307 -8.58 -7.62 4.80
C ALA A 307 -8.84 -9.11 4.61
N GLN A 308 -8.69 -9.89 5.68
CA GLN A 308 -9.02 -11.31 5.65
C GLN A 308 -10.54 -11.51 5.59
N PRO A 309 -11.06 -12.54 4.90
CA PRO A 309 -12.48 -12.89 4.88
C PRO A 309 -13.03 -13.13 6.29
N VAL A 310 -14.29 -12.78 6.52
CA VAL A 310 -14.98 -12.96 7.81
C VAL A 310 -16.28 -13.73 7.61
N TRP A 311 -16.50 -14.79 8.37
CA TRP A 311 -17.70 -15.62 8.26
C TRP A 311 -18.92 -14.95 8.88
N LEU A 312 -19.98 -14.75 8.10
CA LEU A 312 -21.30 -14.33 8.59
C LEU A 312 -22.07 -15.51 9.22
N ASP A 313 -21.95 -16.68 8.60
CA ASP A 313 -22.47 -17.97 9.07
C ASP A 313 -21.50 -19.09 8.63
N ASP A 314 -21.94 -20.35 8.60
CA ASP A 314 -21.10 -21.49 8.22
C ASP A 314 -20.85 -21.60 6.70
N ARG A 315 -21.52 -20.77 5.89
CA ARG A 315 -21.48 -20.84 4.44
C ARG A 315 -21.07 -19.52 3.79
N ILE A 316 -21.51 -18.40 4.32
CA ILE A 316 -21.34 -17.07 3.71
C ILE A 316 -20.17 -16.34 4.36
N ALA A 317 -19.19 -15.96 3.57
CA ALA A 317 -18.09 -15.10 3.98
C ALA A 317 -18.31 -13.66 3.50
N LEU A 318 -18.01 -12.69 4.37
CA LEU A 318 -17.89 -11.28 4.05
C LEU A 318 -16.45 -10.99 3.62
N VAL A 319 -16.26 -10.33 2.50
CA VAL A 319 -14.96 -9.96 1.94
C VAL A 319 -14.92 -8.48 1.61
N HIS A 320 -13.73 -7.90 1.74
CA HIS A 320 -13.46 -6.53 1.32
C HIS A 320 -12.87 -6.54 -0.09
N GLY A 321 -13.22 -5.55 -0.88
CA GLY A 321 -12.64 -5.34 -2.20
C GLY A 321 -12.64 -3.88 -2.62
N ILE A 322 -12.05 -3.61 -3.77
CA ILE A 322 -12.09 -2.33 -4.45
C ILE A 322 -12.55 -2.58 -5.88
N GLU A 323 -13.60 -1.86 -6.28
CA GLU A 323 -14.13 -1.86 -7.63
C GLU A 323 -14.19 -0.40 -8.12
N HIS A 324 -13.66 -0.12 -9.31
CA HIS A 324 -13.66 1.24 -9.88
C HIS A 324 -13.07 2.30 -8.92
N GLY A 325 -12.00 1.95 -8.19
CA GLY A 325 -11.37 2.84 -7.22
C GLY A 325 -12.16 3.11 -5.94
N ALA A 326 -13.32 2.47 -5.75
CA ALA A 326 -14.20 2.58 -4.59
C ALA A 326 -14.14 1.31 -3.74
N SER A 327 -13.94 1.44 -2.43
CA SER A 327 -13.99 0.28 -1.52
C SER A 327 -15.40 -0.21 -1.29
N GLY A 328 -15.54 -1.51 -1.08
CA GLY A 328 -16.82 -2.14 -0.75
C GLY A 328 -16.67 -3.42 0.04
N LEU A 329 -17.82 -3.95 0.41
CA LEU A 329 -17.97 -5.26 1.03
C LEU A 329 -18.90 -6.11 0.16
N TRP A 330 -18.49 -7.35 -0.04
CA TRP A 330 -19.26 -8.36 -0.76
C TRP A 330 -19.41 -9.61 0.09
N THR A 331 -20.42 -10.39 -0.19
CA THR A 331 -20.52 -11.76 0.33
C THR A 331 -20.13 -12.76 -0.73
N ILE A 332 -19.51 -13.85 -0.29
CA ILE A 332 -19.20 -15.01 -1.13
C ILE A 332 -19.79 -16.24 -0.46
N ASP A 333 -20.58 -17.00 -1.23
CA ASP A 333 -21.07 -18.30 -0.84
C ASP A 333 -19.99 -19.36 -1.08
N SER A 334 -19.49 -19.97 -0.02
CA SER A 334 -18.41 -20.96 -0.08
C SER A 334 -18.77 -22.28 -0.77
N GLU A 335 -20.05 -22.52 -1.07
CA GLU A 335 -20.52 -23.71 -1.77
C GLU A 335 -20.80 -23.43 -3.26
N SER A 336 -21.58 -22.39 -3.58
CA SER A 336 -21.95 -22.06 -4.95
C SER A 336 -20.94 -21.15 -5.65
N GLY A 337 -20.22 -20.31 -4.90
CA GLY A 337 -19.38 -19.23 -5.45
C GLY A 337 -20.18 -17.97 -5.77
N ASP A 338 -21.46 -17.90 -5.42
CA ASP A 338 -22.28 -16.71 -5.66
C ASP A 338 -21.71 -15.50 -4.90
N VAL A 339 -21.61 -14.38 -5.59
CA VAL A 339 -21.10 -13.11 -5.07
C VAL A 339 -22.23 -12.10 -5.03
N ALA A 340 -22.38 -11.37 -3.93
CA ALA A 340 -23.36 -10.29 -3.81
C ALA A 340 -22.75 -9.09 -3.09
N GLU A 341 -22.98 -7.90 -3.64
CA GLU A 341 -22.60 -6.63 -3.02
C GLU A 341 -23.42 -6.41 -1.74
N VAL A 342 -22.74 -5.95 -0.69
CA VAL A 342 -23.35 -5.52 0.58
C VAL A 342 -23.41 -4.00 0.65
N VAL A 343 -22.29 -3.35 0.36
CA VAL A 343 -22.15 -1.89 0.36
C VAL A 343 -20.90 -1.49 -0.42
N GLN A 344 -20.97 -0.34 -1.10
CA GLN A 344 -19.83 0.31 -1.72
C GLN A 344 -19.78 1.79 -1.28
N TRP A 345 -18.56 2.36 -1.18
CA TRP A 345 -18.32 3.72 -0.71
C TRP A 345 -17.44 4.49 -1.70
N GLU A 346 -17.79 5.72 -1.99
CA GLU A 346 -16.85 6.68 -2.61
C GLU A 346 -15.74 7.08 -1.62
N ALA A 347 -15.05 6.07 -1.13
CA ALA A 347 -13.96 6.15 -0.17
C ALA A 347 -13.07 4.92 -0.28
N THR A 348 -11.86 4.98 0.25
CA THR A 348 -11.01 3.82 0.46
C THR A 348 -11.07 3.42 1.93
N HIS A 349 -11.45 2.19 2.17
CA HIS A 349 -11.42 1.55 3.47
C HIS A 349 -10.29 0.53 3.51
N ALA A 350 -9.64 0.36 4.66
CA ALA A 350 -8.55 -0.60 4.80
C ALA A 350 -8.59 -1.29 6.15
N GLY A 351 -8.18 -2.56 6.14
CA GLY A 351 -8.32 -3.45 7.28
C GLY A 351 -9.79 -3.73 7.57
N LEU A 352 -10.11 -4.96 7.89
CA LEU A 352 -11.44 -5.36 8.28
C LEU A 352 -11.34 -6.05 9.62
N SER A 353 -12.09 -5.57 10.59
CA SER A 353 -12.19 -6.21 11.89
C SER A 353 -13.65 -6.24 12.34
N THR A 354 -14.13 -7.40 12.77
CA THR A 354 -15.50 -7.59 13.21
C THR A 354 -15.58 -8.09 14.63
N ASP A 355 -16.71 -7.85 15.29
CA ASP A 355 -17.11 -8.55 16.50
C ASP A 355 -17.54 -10.01 16.18
N LEU A 356 -17.74 -10.83 17.18
CA LEU A 356 -18.14 -12.25 17.01
C LEU A 356 -19.47 -12.44 16.26
N SER A 357 -20.34 -11.43 16.28
CA SER A 357 -21.61 -11.48 15.55
C SER A 357 -21.46 -11.07 14.07
N ALA A 358 -20.31 -10.57 13.68
CA ALA A 358 -20.04 -9.96 12.37
C ALA A 358 -21.08 -8.87 11.99
N ASN A 359 -21.58 -8.13 12.99
CA ASN A 359 -22.51 -7.04 12.77
C ASN A 359 -21.81 -5.68 12.69
N LEU A 360 -20.81 -5.44 13.52
CA LEU A 360 -19.99 -4.23 13.49
C LEU A 360 -18.71 -4.50 12.72
N ILE A 361 -18.51 -3.78 11.63
CA ILE A 361 -17.31 -3.85 10.79
C ILE A 361 -16.54 -2.54 10.96
N VAL A 362 -15.31 -2.64 11.46
CA VAL A 362 -14.43 -1.49 11.69
C VAL A 362 -13.33 -1.47 10.67
N GLN A 363 -13.08 -0.30 10.08
CA GLN A 363 -12.06 -0.09 9.04
C GLN A 363 -11.36 1.27 9.23
N ALA A 364 -10.11 1.39 8.78
CA ALA A 364 -9.48 2.69 8.56
C ALA A 364 -10.10 3.32 7.30
N TRP A 365 -10.29 4.65 7.33
CA TRP A 365 -11.02 5.39 6.31
C TRP A 365 -10.16 6.50 5.69
N SER A 366 -10.31 6.66 4.38
CA SER A 366 -9.77 7.76 3.59
C SER A 366 -10.74 8.06 2.44
N SER A 367 -10.91 9.33 2.09
CA SER A 367 -11.65 9.77 0.90
C SER A 367 -10.85 10.85 0.16
N LEU A 368 -11.38 11.38 -0.93
CA LEU A 368 -10.77 12.51 -1.63
C LEU A 368 -10.75 13.80 -0.77
N GLU A 369 -11.60 13.89 0.24
CA GLU A 369 -11.79 15.06 1.09
C GLU A 369 -11.17 14.92 2.49
N GLY A 370 -10.63 13.75 2.84
CA GLY A 370 -10.05 13.53 4.16
C GLY A 370 -9.44 12.16 4.32
N THR A 371 -8.61 12.00 5.35
CA THR A 371 -7.88 10.74 5.60
C THR A 371 -7.54 10.56 7.06
N GLY A 372 -7.14 9.32 7.42
CA GLY A 372 -6.57 9.01 8.72
C GLY A 372 -7.58 8.79 9.83
N GLU A 373 -8.83 8.53 9.49
CA GLU A 373 -9.93 8.29 10.45
C GLU A 373 -10.34 6.81 10.51
N LEU A 374 -11.23 6.48 11.43
CA LEU A 374 -11.88 5.18 11.53
C LEU A 374 -13.35 5.27 11.15
N ALA A 375 -13.83 4.27 10.43
CA ALA A 375 -15.24 4.09 10.13
C ALA A 375 -15.76 2.79 10.73
N VAL A 376 -17.04 2.80 11.13
CA VAL A 376 -17.81 1.61 11.54
C VAL A 376 -19.00 1.48 10.61
N PHE A 377 -19.12 0.32 9.99
CA PHE A 377 -20.32 -0.10 9.28
C PHE A 377 -21.15 -1.00 10.17
N ASP A 378 -22.37 -0.60 10.48
CA ASP A 378 -23.37 -1.43 11.17
C ASP A 378 -24.19 -2.17 10.10
N ARG A 379 -23.90 -3.46 9.94
CA ARG A 379 -24.51 -4.29 8.89
C ARG A 379 -26.02 -4.46 9.08
N ALA A 380 -26.51 -4.53 10.32
CA ALA A 380 -27.94 -4.67 10.60
C ALA A 380 -28.71 -3.38 10.29
N ALA A 381 -28.11 -2.22 10.52
CA ALA A 381 -28.68 -0.93 10.18
C ALA A 381 -28.46 -0.55 8.72
N GLY A 382 -27.41 -1.10 8.06
CA GLY A 382 -26.95 -0.67 6.74
C GLY A 382 -26.30 0.72 6.75
N GLU A 383 -25.75 1.15 7.89
CA GLU A 383 -25.24 2.50 8.09
C GLU A 383 -23.73 2.51 8.34
N THR A 384 -23.03 3.44 7.66
CA THR A 384 -21.61 3.72 7.90
C THR A 384 -21.46 5.03 8.66
N ARG A 385 -20.61 5.03 9.69
CA ARG A 385 -20.29 6.22 10.47
C ARG A 385 -18.78 6.36 10.61
N ILE A 386 -18.25 7.55 10.37
CA ILE A 386 -16.89 7.92 10.76
C ILE A 386 -16.95 8.22 12.26
N ILE A 387 -16.14 7.51 13.06
CA ILE A 387 -16.21 7.53 14.52
C ILE A 387 -15.05 8.29 15.18
N THR A 388 -14.14 8.84 14.37
CA THR A 388 -13.03 9.68 14.83
C THR A 388 -12.98 11.00 14.05
N SER A 389 -12.29 12.00 14.59
CA SER A 389 -12.14 13.32 13.97
C SER A 389 -10.74 13.89 14.27
N PHE A 390 -9.70 13.06 14.12
CA PHE A 390 -8.33 13.45 14.44
C PHE A 390 -7.79 14.56 13.55
N ASN A 391 -8.28 14.65 12.31
CA ASN A 391 -7.83 15.60 11.30
C ASN A 391 -8.88 16.70 10.98
N GLU A 392 -9.99 16.77 11.71
CA GLU A 392 -11.05 17.78 11.48
C GLU A 392 -10.50 19.21 11.53
N ALA A 393 -9.70 19.54 12.56
CA ALA A 393 -9.10 20.88 12.70
C ALA A 393 -8.14 21.18 11.54
N PHE A 394 -7.35 20.21 11.11
CA PHE A 394 -6.44 20.35 9.98
C PHE A 394 -7.21 20.69 8.69
N PHE A 395 -8.24 19.92 8.35
CA PHE A 395 -9.02 20.14 7.14
C PHE A 395 -9.93 21.36 7.21
N ALA A 396 -10.28 21.83 8.41
CA ALA A 396 -10.97 23.11 8.58
C ALA A 396 -10.07 24.32 8.25
N GLU A 397 -8.77 24.24 8.56
CA GLU A 397 -7.78 25.27 8.26
C GLU A 397 -7.20 25.14 6.84
N THR A 398 -7.09 23.89 6.34
CA THR A 398 -6.47 23.55 5.07
C THR A 398 -7.42 22.64 4.28
N PRO A 399 -8.51 23.20 3.71
CA PRO A 399 -9.49 22.42 2.96
C PRO A 399 -8.84 21.67 1.78
N PRO A 400 -9.26 20.44 1.50
CA PRO A 400 -8.76 19.69 0.34
C PRO A 400 -9.16 20.36 -0.98
N ALA A 401 -8.42 20.07 -2.02
CA ALA A 401 -8.74 20.50 -3.39
C ALA A 401 -10.13 20.03 -3.79
N LYS A 402 -10.87 20.86 -4.51
CA LYS A 402 -12.10 20.44 -5.18
C LYS A 402 -11.76 19.40 -6.23
N TRP A 403 -12.66 18.48 -6.45
CA TRP A 403 -12.45 17.40 -7.40
C TRP A 403 -13.71 17.12 -8.24
N GLU A 404 -13.51 16.46 -9.36
CA GLU A 404 -14.53 15.95 -10.26
C GLU A 404 -14.10 14.58 -10.77
N ALA A 405 -14.96 13.57 -10.67
CA ALA A 405 -14.76 12.29 -11.33
C ALA A 405 -15.46 12.31 -12.71
N PHE A 406 -14.80 11.76 -13.71
CA PHE A 406 -15.35 11.61 -15.07
C PHE A 406 -14.79 10.36 -15.74
N SER A 407 -15.42 9.94 -16.82
CA SER A 407 -14.94 8.82 -17.62
C SER A 407 -15.00 9.13 -19.11
N ILE A 408 -14.14 8.50 -19.88
CA ILE A 408 -14.14 8.54 -21.34
C ILE A 408 -14.26 7.13 -21.91
N GLN A 409 -14.84 7.00 -23.10
CA GLN A 409 -14.87 5.74 -23.84
C GLN A 409 -13.77 5.74 -24.89
N ARG A 410 -12.87 4.73 -24.82
CA ARG A 410 -11.81 4.59 -25.79
C ARG A 410 -11.49 3.10 -26.09
N GLY A 411 -11.52 2.73 -27.38
CA GLY A 411 -11.17 1.38 -27.82
C GLY A 411 -12.06 0.26 -27.24
N GLY A 412 -13.29 0.58 -26.86
CA GLY A 412 -14.22 -0.36 -26.22
C GLY A 412 -14.18 -0.35 -24.69
N GLU A 413 -13.17 0.29 -24.09
CA GLU A 413 -12.98 0.36 -22.65
C GLU A 413 -13.43 1.70 -22.07
N MET A 414 -13.90 1.70 -20.83
CA MET A 414 -14.19 2.89 -20.04
C MET A 414 -12.96 3.25 -19.21
N ILE A 415 -12.45 4.46 -19.39
CA ILE A 415 -11.27 4.98 -18.68
C ILE A 415 -11.75 6.02 -17.69
N GLU A 416 -11.59 5.77 -16.41
CA GLU A 416 -11.97 6.68 -15.32
C GLU A 416 -10.84 7.62 -14.93
N ALA A 417 -11.22 8.84 -14.52
CA ALA A 417 -10.29 9.88 -14.12
C ALA A 417 -10.87 10.80 -13.05
N TRP A 418 -10.00 11.40 -12.29
CA TRP A 418 -10.29 12.41 -11.26
C TRP A 418 -9.51 13.68 -11.57
N LEU A 419 -10.23 14.79 -11.68
CA LEU A 419 -9.65 16.11 -11.86
C LEU A 419 -9.66 16.86 -10.53
N PHE A 420 -8.48 17.19 -10.01
CA PHE A 420 -8.32 18.04 -8.83
C PHE A 420 -8.08 19.48 -9.28
N MET A 421 -8.79 20.41 -8.64
CA MET A 421 -8.77 21.83 -8.97
C MET A 421 -8.09 22.65 -7.86
N PRO A 422 -7.40 23.74 -8.20
CA PRO A 422 -6.85 24.65 -7.20
C PRO A 422 -7.88 25.06 -6.15
N HIS A 423 -7.43 25.30 -4.91
CA HIS A 423 -8.32 25.68 -3.82
C HIS A 423 -9.14 26.95 -4.13
N ASP A 424 -8.50 27.94 -4.78
CA ASP A 424 -9.09 29.20 -5.23
C ASP A 424 -9.56 29.14 -6.71
N PHE A 425 -9.96 27.94 -7.16
CA PHE A 425 -10.38 27.74 -8.54
C PHE A 425 -11.53 28.67 -8.97
N ASP A 426 -11.29 29.40 -10.08
CA ASP A 426 -12.25 30.25 -10.78
C ASP A 426 -12.45 29.68 -12.20
N PRO A 427 -13.65 29.27 -12.62
CA PRO A 427 -13.89 28.71 -13.95
C PRO A 427 -13.62 29.71 -15.10
N THR A 428 -13.40 30.98 -14.81
CA THR A 428 -13.01 32.01 -15.79
C THR A 428 -11.50 32.18 -15.90
N GLY A 429 -10.73 31.48 -15.03
CA GLY A 429 -9.27 31.49 -15.02
C GLY A 429 -8.65 30.63 -16.13
N SER A 430 -7.33 30.59 -16.14
CA SER A 430 -6.52 29.73 -17.05
C SER A 430 -5.46 29.01 -16.23
N TYR A 431 -5.54 27.69 -16.17
CA TYR A 431 -4.71 26.87 -15.29
C TYR A 431 -3.85 25.87 -16.07
N PRO A 432 -2.58 25.68 -15.70
CA PRO A 432 -1.79 24.57 -16.25
C PRO A 432 -2.38 23.22 -15.81
N VAL A 433 -2.18 22.20 -16.63
CA VAL A 433 -2.68 20.84 -16.39
C VAL A 433 -1.52 19.88 -16.16
N VAL A 434 -1.54 19.12 -15.08
CA VAL A 434 -0.58 18.05 -14.79
C VAL A 434 -1.27 16.70 -14.90
N LEU A 435 -0.76 15.85 -15.78
CA LEU A 435 -1.14 14.45 -15.87
C LEU A 435 -0.37 13.65 -14.82
N ASP A 436 -1.08 13.11 -13.83
CA ASP A 436 -0.55 12.26 -12.77
C ASP A 436 -0.76 10.78 -13.11
N VAL A 437 0.33 10.02 -13.21
CA VAL A 437 0.32 8.61 -13.63
C VAL A 437 0.74 7.71 -12.47
N HIS A 438 -0.15 6.79 -12.06
CA HIS A 438 0.12 5.86 -10.96
C HIS A 438 1.20 4.82 -11.30
N GLY A 439 1.70 4.16 -10.26
CA GLY A 439 2.63 3.03 -10.37
C GLY A 439 1.92 1.70 -10.65
N GLY A 440 2.68 0.65 -10.79
CA GLY A 440 2.16 -0.69 -11.03
C GLY A 440 2.79 -1.38 -12.23
N PRO A 441 2.08 -1.62 -13.37
CA PRO A 441 0.90 -0.96 -13.96
C PRO A 441 -0.45 -1.24 -13.30
N HIS A 442 -0.56 -2.29 -12.50
CA HIS A 442 -1.81 -2.72 -11.88
C HIS A 442 -2.19 -1.93 -10.62
N GLY A 443 -1.53 -0.79 -10.33
CA GLY A 443 -2.03 0.18 -9.38
C GLY A 443 -3.34 0.82 -9.85
N ASN A 444 -3.95 1.63 -9.01
CA ASN A 444 -5.12 2.42 -9.36
C ASN A 444 -5.20 3.70 -8.54
N TYR A 445 -5.76 4.75 -9.10
CA TYR A 445 -6.35 5.84 -8.37
C TYR A 445 -7.79 5.51 -7.99
N GLY A 446 -8.35 6.27 -7.05
CA GLY A 446 -9.72 6.08 -6.60
C GLY A 446 -10.09 7.12 -5.56
N TYR A 447 -11.07 6.79 -4.77
CA TYR A 447 -11.63 7.68 -3.76
C TYR A 447 -10.79 7.69 -2.47
N SER A 448 -9.49 8.03 -2.57
CA SER A 448 -8.58 8.17 -1.43
C SER A 448 -7.83 9.51 -1.48
N PHE A 449 -7.37 9.99 -0.32
CA PHE A 449 -6.62 11.23 -0.21
C PHE A 449 -5.25 11.08 -0.89
N ASN A 450 -5.10 11.71 -2.05
CA ASN A 450 -3.85 11.73 -2.81
C ASN A 450 -3.04 12.99 -2.45
N LEU A 451 -2.08 12.86 -1.55
CA LEU A 451 -1.24 13.98 -1.10
C LEU A 451 -0.52 14.68 -2.26
N GLY A 452 -0.01 13.94 -3.25
CA GLY A 452 0.67 14.51 -4.41
C GLY A 452 -0.25 15.41 -5.22
N ALA A 453 -1.44 14.92 -5.57
CA ALA A 453 -2.44 15.69 -6.30
C ALA A 453 -2.91 16.91 -5.50
N GLN A 454 -3.13 16.77 -4.18
CA GLN A 454 -3.53 17.87 -3.31
C GLN A 454 -2.47 18.98 -3.26
N VAL A 455 -1.19 18.65 -3.09
CA VAL A 455 -0.08 19.63 -3.06
C VAL A 455 0.07 20.34 -4.41
N MET A 456 -0.03 19.62 -5.53
CA MET A 456 0.06 20.21 -6.86
C MET A 456 -1.16 21.11 -7.17
N ALA A 457 -2.36 20.70 -6.76
CA ALA A 457 -3.56 21.50 -6.91
C ALA A 457 -3.48 22.79 -6.08
N ASP A 458 -3.06 22.69 -4.82
CA ASP A 458 -2.88 23.88 -3.96
C ASP A 458 -1.78 24.82 -4.50
N ALA A 459 -0.80 24.28 -5.22
CA ALA A 459 0.20 25.08 -5.92
C ALA A 459 -0.34 25.79 -7.17
N GLY A 460 -1.61 25.65 -7.53
CA GLY A 460 -2.30 26.39 -8.60
C GLY A 460 -2.42 25.64 -9.92
N MET A 461 -2.35 24.33 -9.91
CA MET A 461 -2.44 23.46 -11.10
C MET A 461 -3.72 22.62 -11.09
N LEU A 462 -4.28 22.37 -12.25
CA LEU A 462 -5.23 21.27 -12.45
C LEU A 462 -4.42 19.97 -12.44
N VAL A 463 -4.84 18.97 -11.69
CA VAL A 463 -4.18 17.67 -11.66
C VAL A 463 -5.18 16.61 -12.10
N VAL A 464 -4.88 15.91 -13.18
CA VAL A 464 -5.71 14.81 -13.65
C VAL A 464 -5.01 13.49 -13.39
N ALA A 465 -5.65 12.66 -12.58
CA ALA A 465 -5.26 11.29 -12.26
C ALA A 465 -6.23 10.33 -12.94
N SER A 466 -5.74 9.29 -13.63
CA SER A 466 -6.61 8.35 -14.33
C SER A 466 -6.13 6.92 -14.23
N ASN A 467 -7.04 5.98 -14.48
CA ASN A 467 -6.78 4.55 -14.52
C ASN A 467 -6.84 4.06 -15.97
N PRO A 468 -5.70 4.09 -16.71
CA PRO A 468 -5.61 3.54 -18.05
C PRO A 468 -5.79 2.02 -18.01
N ARG A 469 -6.04 1.40 -19.17
CA ARG A 469 -6.04 -0.06 -19.26
C ARG A 469 -4.77 -0.67 -18.68
N GLY A 470 -4.93 -1.77 -17.95
CA GLY A 470 -3.87 -2.34 -17.13
C GLY A 470 -4.00 -2.02 -15.64
N SER A 471 -4.77 -1.00 -15.26
CA SER A 471 -5.05 -0.71 -13.85
C SER A 471 -5.83 -1.84 -13.18
N GLY A 472 -5.60 -2.04 -11.89
CA GLY A 472 -6.40 -2.94 -11.04
C GLY A 472 -7.82 -2.43 -10.81
N THR A 473 -8.67 -3.24 -10.18
CA THR A 473 -10.04 -2.89 -9.75
C THR A 473 -11.10 -2.77 -10.86
N TYR A 474 -10.76 -3.17 -12.09
CA TYR A 474 -11.64 -3.14 -13.28
C TYR A 474 -11.86 -4.53 -13.90
N GLY A 475 -11.62 -5.59 -13.15
CA GLY A 475 -11.72 -6.96 -13.64
C GLY A 475 -10.44 -7.45 -14.34
N ARG A 476 -10.36 -8.77 -14.49
CA ARG A 476 -9.20 -9.47 -15.07
C ARG A 476 -8.91 -9.04 -16.51
N HIS A 477 -9.96 -8.86 -17.31
CA HIS A 477 -9.81 -8.44 -18.70
C HIS A 477 -9.04 -7.13 -18.80
N PHE A 478 -9.52 -6.09 -18.11
CA PHE A 478 -8.94 -4.75 -18.15
C PHE A 478 -7.49 -4.73 -17.63
N ALA A 479 -7.24 -5.41 -16.51
CA ALA A 479 -5.90 -5.51 -15.93
C ALA A 479 -4.89 -6.17 -16.88
N ASN A 480 -5.30 -7.15 -17.67
CA ASN A 480 -4.41 -7.86 -18.59
C ASN A 480 -4.14 -7.13 -19.91
N LEU A 481 -4.92 -6.08 -20.27
CA LEU A 481 -4.75 -5.37 -21.55
C LEU A 481 -3.38 -4.68 -21.71
N VAL A 482 -2.67 -4.41 -20.62
CA VAL A 482 -1.34 -3.78 -20.65
C VAL A 482 -0.21 -4.79 -20.88
N ARG A 483 -0.47 -6.09 -20.69
CA ARG A 483 0.57 -7.12 -20.84
C ARG A 483 1.06 -7.21 -22.27
N GLY A 484 2.39 -7.07 -22.44
CA GLY A 484 3.03 -7.02 -23.73
C GLY A 484 2.76 -5.74 -24.53
N ASP A 485 2.17 -4.69 -23.90
CA ASP A 485 1.84 -3.44 -24.58
C ASP A 485 2.18 -2.16 -23.80
N TRP A 486 3.10 -2.22 -22.85
CA TRP A 486 3.55 -1.03 -22.11
C TRP A 486 3.93 0.12 -23.06
N GLY A 487 3.37 1.32 -22.83
CA GLY A 487 3.55 2.50 -23.70
C GLY A 487 2.78 2.40 -25.02
N GLY A 488 1.82 1.49 -25.13
CA GLY A 488 0.91 1.32 -26.26
C GLY A 488 -0.44 1.95 -26.01
N GLU A 489 -1.44 1.10 -25.84
CA GLU A 489 -2.83 1.54 -25.64
C GLU A 489 -3.04 2.24 -24.27
N ASP A 490 -2.27 1.87 -23.24
CA ASP A 490 -2.20 2.52 -21.94
C ASP A 490 -1.77 3.99 -22.05
N TRP A 491 -0.74 4.26 -22.86
CA TRP A 491 -0.30 5.62 -23.17
C TRP A 491 -1.35 6.44 -23.92
N LEU A 492 -2.03 5.82 -24.88
CA LEU A 492 -3.08 6.48 -25.65
C LEU A 492 -4.34 6.75 -24.79
N ASP A 493 -4.63 5.95 -23.78
CA ASP A 493 -5.68 6.23 -22.80
C ASP A 493 -5.36 7.49 -21.99
N LEU A 494 -4.13 7.59 -21.50
CA LEU A 494 -3.65 8.77 -20.75
C LEU A 494 -3.72 10.06 -21.59
N LEU A 495 -3.34 9.98 -22.87
CA LEU A 495 -3.47 11.12 -23.78
C LEU A 495 -4.92 11.51 -23.99
N ALA A 496 -5.82 10.55 -24.18
CA ALA A 496 -7.22 10.83 -24.39
C ALA A 496 -7.88 11.50 -23.15
N VAL A 497 -7.51 11.06 -21.94
CA VAL A 497 -7.94 11.71 -20.70
C VAL A 497 -7.41 13.14 -20.59
N LEU A 498 -6.14 13.35 -20.94
CA LEU A 498 -5.56 14.69 -20.97
C LEU A 498 -6.30 15.58 -21.99
N ASP A 499 -6.57 15.08 -23.19
CA ASP A 499 -7.28 15.81 -24.24
C ASP A 499 -8.67 16.23 -23.78
N GLU A 500 -9.42 15.34 -23.12
CA GLU A 500 -10.74 15.63 -22.52
C GLU A 500 -10.68 16.80 -21.51
N VAL A 501 -9.63 16.83 -20.67
CA VAL A 501 -9.44 17.94 -19.73
C VAL A 501 -9.10 19.23 -20.46
N LEU A 502 -8.29 19.17 -21.52
CA LEU A 502 -7.85 20.33 -22.29
C LEU A 502 -8.96 20.96 -23.16
N GLU A 503 -10.08 20.28 -23.39
CA GLU A 503 -11.28 20.88 -24.00
C GLU A 503 -12.01 21.86 -23.07
N ARG A 504 -11.71 21.86 -21.78
CA ARG A 504 -12.33 22.74 -20.78
C ARG A 504 -11.80 24.17 -20.90
N PRO A 505 -12.66 25.21 -20.83
CA PRO A 505 -12.26 26.60 -21.11
C PRO A 505 -11.22 27.18 -20.14
N TYR A 506 -11.05 26.56 -18.97
CA TYR A 506 -10.09 26.97 -17.95
C TYR A 506 -8.77 26.18 -17.99
N ALA A 507 -8.66 25.14 -18.81
CA ALA A 507 -7.43 24.37 -18.97
C ALA A 507 -6.53 24.97 -20.05
N ASP A 508 -5.26 25.15 -19.74
CA ASP A 508 -4.29 25.76 -20.64
C ASP A 508 -3.47 24.68 -21.36
N ALA A 509 -3.77 24.45 -22.62
CA ALA A 509 -3.11 23.44 -23.46
C ALA A 509 -1.63 23.73 -23.71
N ASP A 510 -1.18 24.99 -23.58
CA ASP A 510 0.21 25.38 -23.73
C ASP A 510 1.05 25.18 -22.47
N ARG A 511 0.41 24.89 -21.32
CA ARG A 511 1.03 24.67 -20.02
C ARG A 511 0.69 23.31 -19.44
N THR A 512 1.15 22.24 -20.11
CA THR A 512 0.92 20.85 -19.65
C THR A 512 2.18 20.26 -19.03
N GLY A 513 2.02 19.54 -17.92
CA GLY A 513 3.07 18.77 -17.24
C GLY A 513 2.70 17.30 -17.12
N ILE A 514 3.68 16.46 -16.82
CA ILE A 514 3.49 15.05 -16.51
C ILE A 514 4.31 14.66 -15.29
N TYR A 515 3.72 13.87 -14.41
CA TYR A 515 4.32 13.35 -13.19
C TYR A 515 3.98 11.87 -13.02
N GLY A 516 4.93 11.07 -12.56
CA GLY A 516 4.67 9.68 -12.21
C GLY A 516 5.84 9.02 -11.51
N TYR A 517 5.55 7.98 -10.72
CA TYR A 517 6.51 7.20 -9.95
C TYR A 517 6.44 5.72 -10.33
N SER A 518 7.58 5.01 -10.37
CA SER A 518 7.63 3.58 -10.71
C SER A 518 7.19 3.34 -12.16
N TYR A 519 6.13 2.57 -12.42
CA TYR A 519 5.51 2.49 -13.74
C TYR A 519 5.06 3.88 -14.26
N GLY A 520 4.56 4.76 -13.38
CA GLY A 520 4.30 6.16 -13.73
C GLY A 520 5.58 6.91 -14.15
N GLY A 521 6.72 6.55 -13.54
CA GLY A 521 8.05 7.03 -13.97
C GLY A 521 8.47 6.46 -15.33
N TYR A 522 8.17 5.18 -15.60
CA TYR A 522 8.29 4.61 -16.94
C TYR A 522 7.48 5.44 -17.94
N MET A 523 6.20 5.65 -17.68
CA MET A 523 5.29 6.36 -18.57
C MET A 523 5.70 7.82 -18.77
N THR A 524 6.17 8.50 -17.71
CA THR A 524 6.72 9.87 -17.82
C THR A 524 7.95 9.91 -18.71
N SER A 525 8.90 8.99 -18.52
CA SER A 525 10.12 8.90 -19.34
C SER A 525 9.82 8.46 -20.78
N TRP A 526 8.79 7.62 -20.99
CA TRP A 526 8.27 7.27 -22.30
C TRP A 526 7.68 8.50 -23.02
N ALA A 527 6.78 9.22 -22.34
CA ALA A 527 6.07 10.38 -22.87
C ALA A 527 6.98 11.45 -23.43
N ILE A 528 8.04 11.84 -22.71
CA ILE A 528 8.97 12.88 -23.14
C ILE A 528 9.82 12.47 -24.36
N GLY A 529 9.91 11.17 -24.64
CA GLY A 529 10.54 10.64 -25.87
C GLY A 529 9.57 10.51 -27.06
N GLN A 530 8.24 10.59 -26.82
CA GLN A 530 7.21 10.41 -27.85
C GLN A 530 6.55 11.73 -28.29
N THR A 531 6.53 12.76 -27.43
CA THR A 531 5.82 14.02 -27.73
C THR A 531 6.50 15.22 -27.08
N ASP A 532 6.35 16.41 -27.70
CA ASP A 532 6.79 17.71 -27.19
C ASP A 532 5.66 18.48 -26.45
N ARG A 533 4.52 17.84 -26.16
CA ARG A 533 3.36 18.50 -25.52
C ARG A 533 3.70 19.03 -24.14
N PHE A 534 4.43 18.24 -23.35
CA PHE A 534 4.72 18.58 -21.96
C PHE A 534 5.82 19.63 -21.83
N LYS A 535 5.59 20.67 -21.02
CA LYS A 535 6.54 21.74 -20.71
C LYS A 535 7.36 21.44 -19.45
N ALA A 536 6.90 20.48 -18.63
CA ALA A 536 7.58 20.00 -17.45
C ALA A 536 7.33 18.50 -17.27
N ALA A 537 8.34 17.76 -16.82
CA ALA A 537 8.21 16.37 -16.45
C ALA A 537 8.86 16.12 -15.07
N VAL A 538 8.22 15.31 -14.25
CA VAL A 538 8.81 14.78 -13.01
C VAL A 538 8.74 13.26 -13.04
N CYS A 539 9.90 12.64 -13.09
CA CYS A 539 10.08 11.21 -13.27
C CYS A 539 10.64 10.58 -12.00
N GLY A 540 9.79 9.88 -11.25
CA GLY A 540 10.15 9.21 -10.01
C GLY A 540 10.50 7.74 -10.24
N ALA A 541 11.68 7.29 -9.79
CA ALA A 541 12.11 5.89 -9.78
C ALA A 541 11.68 5.10 -11.04
N PRO A 542 12.09 5.52 -12.26
CA PRO A 542 11.58 4.96 -13.52
C PRO A 542 12.03 3.52 -13.79
N VAL A 543 11.28 2.82 -14.64
CA VAL A 543 11.79 1.74 -15.49
C VAL A 543 12.20 2.39 -16.82
N PHE A 544 13.48 2.70 -16.98
CA PHE A 544 13.99 3.43 -18.15
C PHE A 544 14.52 2.53 -19.26
N ASP A 545 15.16 1.44 -18.86
CA ASP A 545 15.73 0.41 -19.74
C ASP A 545 15.25 -0.96 -19.23
N MET A 546 14.40 -1.62 -20.02
CA MET A 546 13.76 -2.87 -19.62
C MET A 546 14.74 -4.04 -19.50
N GLU A 547 15.77 -4.12 -20.38
CA GLU A 547 16.79 -5.16 -20.28
C GLU A 547 17.59 -5.03 -18.99
N SER A 548 18.05 -3.83 -18.69
CA SER A 548 18.77 -3.53 -17.45
C SER A 548 17.90 -3.76 -16.21
N PHE A 549 16.63 -3.35 -16.25
CA PHE A 549 15.68 -3.59 -15.17
C PHE A 549 15.47 -5.08 -14.92
N TYR A 550 15.28 -5.89 -15.97
CA TYR A 550 15.10 -7.34 -15.85
C TYR A 550 16.21 -8.00 -15.03
N GLY A 551 17.46 -7.64 -15.29
CA GLY A 551 18.63 -8.25 -14.65
C GLY A 551 19.05 -7.62 -13.31
N THR A 552 18.51 -6.44 -12.94
CA THR A 552 18.98 -5.67 -11.79
C THR A 552 17.89 -5.34 -10.76
N SER A 553 16.60 -5.44 -11.08
CA SER A 553 15.51 -5.32 -10.12
C SER A 553 15.42 -6.54 -9.21
N ASP A 554 14.89 -6.35 -8.01
CA ASP A 554 14.60 -7.44 -7.07
C ASP A 554 13.50 -8.39 -7.58
N ILE A 555 12.63 -7.91 -8.49
CA ILE A 555 11.53 -8.68 -9.09
C ILE A 555 11.64 -8.77 -10.62
N GLY A 556 12.65 -8.14 -11.24
CA GLY A 556 12.68 -7.89 -12.67
C GLY A 556 12.53 -9.13 -13.55
N HIS A 557 13.09 -10.26 -13.13
CA HIS A 557 13.01 -11.52 -13.86
C HIS A 557 11.60 -12.11 -13.89
N ASP A 558 10.91 -12.22 -12.75
CA ASP A 558 9.54 -12.76 -12.70
C ASP A 558 8.52 -11.75 -13.23
N PHE A 559 8.55 -10.54 -12.70
CA PHE A 559 7.66 -9.46 -13.12
C PHE A 559 7.81 -9.13 -14.62
N GLY A 560 9.06 -9.08 -15.11
CA GLY A 560 9.32 -8.80 -16.53
C GLY A 560 8.76 -9.88 -17.44
N GLU A 561 8.95 -11.15 -17.12
CA GLU A 561 8.40 -12.25 -17.92
C GLU A 561 6.87 -12.21 -17.97
N GLU A 562 6.22 -11.95 -16.85
CA GLU A 562 4.78 -11.80 -16.74
C GLU A 562 4.24 -10.57 -17.51
N GLN A 563 4.87 -9.41 -17.34
CA GLN A 563 4.40 -8.17 -17.93
C GLN A 563 4.75 -8.04 -19.42
N TRP A 564 5.90 -8.56 -19.83
CA TRP A 564 6.42 -8.36 -21.20
C TRP A 564 6.29 -9.59 -22.08
N GLY A 565 5.86 -10.72 -21.51
CA GLY A 565 5.54 -11.94 -22.23
C GLY A 565 6.77 -12.77 -22.61
N GLY A 566 7.83 -12.74 -21.80
CA GLY A 566 8.99 -13.61 -21.94
C GLY A 566 10.32 -12.99 -21.51
N THR A 567 11.35 -13.82 -21.58
CA THR A 567 12.73 -13.49 -21.21
C THR A 567 13.38 -12.50 -22.20
N PRO A 568 14.51 -11.84 -21.84
CA PRO A 568 15.27 -11.03 -22.79
C PRO A 568 15.69 -11.78 -24.05
N GLN A 569 15.98 -13.08 -23.95
CA GLN A 569 16.34 -13.90 -25.12
C GLN A 569 15.21 -14.04 -26.13
N GLU A 570 13.96 -14.01 -25.67
CA GLU A 570 12.76 -14.15 -26.49
C GLU A 570 12.21 -12.80 -26.95
N ARG A 571 12.38 -11.74 -26.13
CA ARG A 571 11.69 -10.45 -26.29
C ARG A 571 12.62 -9.24 -26.46
N MET A 572 13.92 -9.44 -26.67
CA MET A 572 14.92 -8.34 -26.74
C MET A 572 14.49 -7.19 -27.66
N ALA A 573 14.03 -7.51 -28.87
CA ALA A 573 13.62 -6.49 -29.85
C ALA A 573 12.46 -5.63 -29.30
N TRP A 574 11.50 -6.26 -28.64
CA TRP A 574 10.36 -5.61 -28.01
C TRP A 574 10.81 -4.77 -26.80
N MET A 575 11.69 -5.32 -25.94
CA MET A 575 12.23 -4.57 -24.79
C MET A 575 12.95 -3.30 -25.22
N ILE A 576 13.77 -3.36 -26.29
CA ILE A 576 14.42 -2.18 -26.86
C ILE A 576 13.39 -1.19 -27.40
N GLU A 577 12.40 -1.66 -28.16
CA GLU A 577 11.36 -0.81 -28.75
C GLU A 577 10.53 -0.11 -27.66
N ARG A 578 10.24 -0.79 -26.54
CA ARG A 578 9.39 -0.28 -25.46
C ARG A 578 10.19 0.38 -24.31
N SER A 579 11.52 0.37 -24.36
CA SER A 579 12.36 1.10 -23.40
C SER A 579 12.38 2.59 -23.71
N PRO A 580 12.05 3.47 -22.74
CA PRO A 580 12.23 4.92 -22.87
C PRO A 580 13.65 5.33 -23.28
N ALA A 581 14.67 4.56 -22.88
CA ALA A 581 16.07 4.75 -23.23
C ALA A 581 16.28 4.88 -24.76
N THR A 582 15.53 4.15 -25.55
CA THR A 582 15.61 4.17 -27.02
C THR A 582 15.25 5.54 -27.60
N TYR A 583 14.34 6.26 -26.95
CA TYR A 583 13.79 7.52 -27.46
C TYR A 583 14.26 8.76 -26.71
N ALA A 584 15.06 8.61 -25.66
CA ALA A 584 15.55 9.71 -24.83
C ALA A 584 16.25 10.81 -25.62
N HIS A 585 16.88 10.48 -26.76
CA HIS A 585 17.53 11.43 -27.66
C HIS A 585 16.57 12.41 -28.34
N LYS A 586 15.25 12.14 -28.32
CA LYS A 586 14.21 13.02 -28.86
C LYS A 586 13.64 13.98 -27.81
N ALA A 587 13.88 13.71 -26.54
CA ALA A 587 13.32 14.50 -25.44
C ALA A 587 13.79 15.95 -25.47
N LYS A 588 12.85 16.88 -25.23
CA LYS A 588 13.07 18.32 -25.11
C LYS A 588 12.52 18.88 -23.81
N THR A 589 11.65 18.13 -23.14
CA THR A 589 10.95 18.54 -21.93
C THR A 589 11.90 18.67 -20.75
N PRO A 590 11.97 19.82 -20.06
CA PRO A 590 12.69 19.96 -18.80
C PRO A 590 12.22 18.89 -17.79
N THR A 591 13.17 18.13 -17.24
CA THR A 591 12.86 16.92 -16.49
C THR A 591 13.54 16.89 -15.12
N LEU A 592 12.75 16.71 -14.05
CA LEU A 592 13.24 16.38 -12.73
C LEU A 592 13.19 14.85 -12.54
N ILE A 593 14.33 14.25 -12.22
CA ILE A 593 14.42 12.84 -11.84
C ILE A 593 14.56 12.77 -10.33
N VAL A 594 13.73 11.98 -9.66
CA VAL A 594 13.73 11.80 -8.20
C VAL A 594 13.80 10.31 -7.85
N HIS A 595 14.82 9.89 -7.04
CA HIS A 595 15.10 8.47 -6.88
C HIS A 595 15.76 8.14 -5.54
N GLY A 596 15.34 7.04 -4.91
CA GLY A 596 16.00 6.48 -3.73
C GLY A 596 17.30 5.74 -4.09
N GLU A 597 18.38 5.96 -3.32
CA GLU A 597 19.66 5.27 -3.60
C GLU A 597 19.67 3.79 -3.23
N ALA A 598 18.78 3.37 -2.34
CA ALA A 598 18.59 1.97 -1.93
C ALA A 598 17.33 1.35 -2.55
N ASP A 599 16.85 1.89 -3.66
CA ASP A 599 15.75 1.34 -4.44
C ASP A 599 16.21 0.08 -5.17
N GLU A 600 15.73 -1.08 -4.70
CA GLU A 600 16.03 -2.37 -5.31
C GLU A 600 14.92 -2.81 -6.30
N ARG A 601 13.74 -2.17 -6.24
CA ARG A 601 12.60 -2.40 -7.13
C ARG A 601 12.84 -1.78 -8.52
N CYS A 602 13.07 -0.47 -8.55
CA CYS A 602 13.58 0.24 -9.72
C CYS A 602 15.00 0.70 -9.41
N PRO A 603 16.03 -0.12 -9.68
CA PRO A 603 17.39 0.19 -9.23
C PRO A 603 17.86 1.56 -9.68
N ILE A 604 18.59 2.27 -8.81
CA ILE A 604 19.08 3.65 -9.03
C ILE A 604 19.76 3.85 -10.40
N GLY A 605 20.35 2.77 -10.95
CA GLY A 605 20.96 2.76 -12.29
C GLY A 605 20.00 3.14 -13.42
N GLN A 606 18.68 2.93 -13.24
CA GLN A 606 17.65 3.35 -14.19
C GLN A 606 17.59 4.89 -14.27
N GLY A 607 17.58 5.56 -13.11
CA GLY A 607 17.63 7.03 -13.03
C GLY A 607 18.99 7.60 -13.52
N GLU A 608 20.10 6.91 -13.22
CA GLU A 608 21.44 7.31 -13.70
C GLU A 608 21.54 7.25 -15.22
N GLN A 609 21.05 6.19 -15.85
CA GLN A 609 20.99 6.06 -17.31
C GLN A 609 20.13 7.18 -17.92
N MET A 610 18.95 7.45 -17.36
CA MET A 610 18.07 8.51 -17.82
C MET A 610 18.73 9.89 -17.72
N PHE A 611 19.36 10.20 -16.58
CA PHE A 611 20.05 11.47 -16.36
C PHE A 611 21.16 11.70 -17.41
N VAL A 612 22.00 10.69 -17.63
CA VAL A 612 23.09 10.78 -18.62
C VAL A 612 22.53 10.96 -20.03
N ALA A 613 21.50 10.21 -20.40
CA ALA A 613 20.88 10.30 -21.71
C ALA A 613 20.34 11.72 -21.97
N LEU A 614 19.54 12.28 -21.05
CA LEU A 614 18.96 13.62 -21.17
C LEU A 614 20.01 14.72 -21.11
N LYS A 615 21.03 14.62 -20.25
CA LYS A 615 22.13 15.62 -20.21
C LYS A 615 22.90 15.68 -21.51
N LYS A 616 23.08 14.55 -22.20
CA LYS A 616 23.78 14.49 -23.48
C LYS A 616 23.01 15.17 -24.64
N THR A 617 21.68 15.25 -24.53
CA THR A 617 20.84 15.94 -25.51
C THR A 617 20.74 17.46 -25.25
N GLY A 618 21.20 17.93 -24.09
CA GLY A 618 21.13 19.34 -23.71
C GLY A 618 19.81 19.74 -23.03
N VAL A 619 18.97 18.78 -22.69
CA VAL A 619 17.74 19.00 -21.89
C VAL A 619 18.11 19.56 -20.51
N ASP A 620 17.32 20.53 -20.03
CA ASP A 620 17.43 20.96 -18.64
C ASP A 620 16.91 19.83 -17.73
N VAL A 621 17.85 19.16 -17.04
CA VAL A 621 17.55 18.01 -16.19
C VAL A 621 18.27 18.12 -14.86
N GLU A 622 17.52 17.89 -13.76
CA GLU A 622 18.05 17.68 -12.41
C GLU A 622 17.83 16.23 -11.99
N PHE A 623 18.79 15.68 -11.24
CA PHE A 623 18.68 14.34 -10.66
C PHE A 623 18.84 14.43 -9.14
N VAL A 624 17.74 14.27 -8.42
CA VAL A 624 17.69 14.28 -6.97
C VAL A 624 17.77 12.83 -6.45
N ARG A 625 18.76 12.58 -5.62
CA ARG A 625 19.04 11.26 -5.05
C ARG A 625 18.81 11.30 -3.55
N TYR A 626 18.00 10.36 -3.04
CA TYR A 626 17.68 10.26 -1.62
C TYR A 626 18.51 9.14 -0.98
N PRO A 627 19.56 9.49 -0.18
CA PRO A 627 20.43 8.50 0.46
C PRO A 627 19.63 7.53 1.34
N GLY A 628 19.85 6.22 1.14
CA GLY A 628 19.16 5.16 1.89
C GLY A 628 17.65 5.03 1.57
N GLY A 629 17.11 5.81 0.66
CA GLY A 629 15.70 5.69 0.23
C GLY A 629 15.48 4.41 -0.57
N SER A 630 14.52 3.58 -0.15
CA SER A 630 14.00 2.45 -0.91
C SER A 630 12.91 2.90 -1.90
N HIS A 631 12.36 1.98 -2.67
CA HIS A 631 11.19 2.26 -3.52
C HIS A 631 9.98 2.78 -2.73
N LEU A 632 9.88 2.38 -1.46
CA LEU A 632 8.81 2.77 -0.54
C LEU A 632 9.12 4.04 0.27
N MET A 633 10.14 4.83 -0.10
CA MET A 633 10.58 6.00 0.68
C MET A 633 9.48 7.04 0.91
N LEU A 634 8.52 7.15 -0.01
CA LEU A 634 7.39 8.08 0.12
C LEU A 634 6.37 7.65 1.18
N ARG A 635 6.35 6.36 1.54
CA ARG A 635 5.46 5.79 2.58
C ARG A 635 6.13 5.76 3.95
N GLY A 636 7.38 5.29 4.03
CA GLY A 636 8.08 5.00 5.28
C GLY A 636 9.49 5.59 5.40
N GLY A 637 9.94 6.42 4.45
CA GLY A 637 11.24 7.08 4.48
C GLY A 637 11.34 8.22 5.50
N PRO A 638 12.55 8.80 5.66
CA PRO A 638 12.77 9.95 6.52
C PRO A 638 11.79 11.09 6.22
N VAL A 639 11.27 11.72 7.26
CA VAL A 639 10.26 12.79 7.16
C VAL A 639 10.77 13.94 6.29
N SER A 640 12.00 14.40 6.51
CA SER A 640 12.65 15.44 5.72
C SER A 640 12.79 15.09 4.23
N HIS A 641 13.05 13.81 3.89
CA HIS A 641 13.10 13.37 2.48
C HIS A 641 11.72 13.42 1.82
N ARG A 642 10.67 13.04 2.54
CA ARG A 642 9.29 13.09 2.03
C ARG A 642 8.83 14.52 1.79
N ILE A 643 9.14 15.45 2.69
CA ILE A 643 8.86 16.88 2.55
C ILE A 643 9.63 17.45 1.36
N ASP A 644 10.95 17.21 1.28
CA ASP A 644 11.80 17.67 0.18
C ASP A 644 11.30 17.15 -1.17
N TYR A 645 10.88 15.88 -1.24
CA TYR A 645 10.34 15.28 -2.46
C TYR A 645 9.13 16.05 -3.00
N TYR A 646 8.06 16.18 -2.21
CA TYR A 646 6.84 16.86 -2.67
C TYR A 646 7.07 18.35 -2.93
N THR A 647 7.96 18.99 -2.17
CA THR A 647 8.35 20.39 -2.40
C THR A 647 9.04 20.55 -3.76
N ARG A 648 10.03 19.70 -4.07
CA ARG A 648 10.74 19.75 -5.37
C ARG A 648 9.82 19.42 -6.54
N VAL A 649 8.93 18.44 -6.40
CA VAL A 649 7.92 18.11 -7.42
C VAL A 649 7.08 19.34 -7.74
N SER A 650 6.51 19.96 -6.71
CA SER A 650 5.67 21.16 -6.86
C SER A 650 6.46 22.34 -7.46
N ASP A 651 7.65 22.63 -6.94
CA ASP A 651 8.48 23.76 -7.40
C ASP A 651 8.97 23.59 -8.85
N TRP A 652 9.33 22.36 -9.26
CA TRP A 652 9.72 22.07 -10.64
C TRP A 652 8.58 22.31 -11.61
N LEU A 653 7.41 21.77 -11.31
CA LEU A 653 6.22 21.96 -12.14
C LEU A 653 5.82 23.43 -12.21
N ARG A 654 5.79 24.14 -11.08
CA ARG A 654 5.51 25.60 -11.06
C ARG A 654 6.47 26.41 -11.92
N LYS A 655 7.78 26.12 -11.83
CA LYS A 655 8.81 26.81 -12.58
C LYS A 655 8.57 26.74 -14.09
N TYR A 656 8.30 25.54 -14.61
CA TYR A 656 8.20 25.33 -16.07
C TYR A 656 6.78 25.49 -16.62
N LEU A 657 5.77 25.43 -15.78
CA LEU A 657 4.38 25.70 -16.15
C LEU A 657 3.99 27.16 -15.90
N ALA A 658 4.93 28.02 -15.52
CA ALA A 658 4.73 29.45 -15.28
C ALA A 658 3.54 29.74 -14.35
N VAL A 659 3.52 29.08 -13.19
CA VAL A 659 2.54 29.37 -12.14
C VAL A 659 3.09 30.50 -11.29
N ASP A 660 2.64 31.72 -11.56
CA ASP A 660 2.98 32.91 -10.79
C ASP A 660 2.24 32.90 -9.44
N ARG A 661 2.98 32.78 -8.34
CA ARG A 661 2.46 33.00 -6.98
C ARG A 661 3.52 33.53 -6.04
#